data_a59e29bcbd6bb7b2d7e7a41636992a81
#
_entry.id   a59e29bcbd6bb7b2d7e7a41636992a81
#
_cell.length_a   1.000
_cell.length_b   1.000
_cell.length_c   1.000
_cell.angle_alpha   90.00
_cell.angle_beta   90.00
_cell.angle_gamma   90.00
#
_symmetry.space_group_name_H-M   'P 1'
#
loop_
_entity.id
_entity.type
_entity.pdbx_description
1 polymer ?
#
loop_
_entity_poly.entity_id
_entity_poly.type
_entity_poly.pdbx_seq_one_letter_code
_entity_poly.pdbx_strand_id
1 'polypeptide(L)'
;MSIKIPGPSDEEHVIAPVTRHREPAKRVRGLALVAAAVCIALLVAEVASGWNVLHSTEFFTALAARKYVWANALAATLVAIVAIFAPGRWRWLAVIGPGLYLLAILLATAIGGGAALAMATAVLTMTALWDTGERLLRHLGARSLANNVLVAWLAGIGPWSLATILLGRLSLVKWWTLGILLVLVGGAGLARLLEMTWKHRRAIEQEIASSPMGLASAGVILITTGWAAIYTAAPELQYDALYGKASLPEQWARTGHIGSLVQHVQFEIAGWFQVLATLGHLFGATAVGRYLQLIGLMSAGVAIWWWGHRHGSLGPLAAVAIVVTPSVFWQASTADDDILLALCALALAVAIVESVRTERGRPTRGVAFALGLMAGSGPSLKLHLTPLFAFLLLGWIVAGRRSRSVLRRLGYSLLGVAITGLPPLILRWADSGNPVLPAYNNIFRSKYWLPVNEQLNFPFWMHPGAWGPIAGVWKAVVDPKLMSEDAPPGAFGVLIGALVIALLLGWIGSDRSRASRVVWVALLPAAVFWWLSLRYLRYLLPAGFVSVALIIMLTPGVKLRGRGQLLAIAGVTLAAAASFPVTISQFWNVPAHKPPIYAAIGRWSASSYESAALPEREALLAFNRLSPPGAQVATSAYERGWLTHGRDLYNLHYEPVPLMELRGPLPTNGDQAYADLRAIGIGWLLVTEADRLQNQPGYLSEVITTHGRIEFSARGWDLYRLVARPPVPTPLTACDRPSRVVPPCWAGPRTAKGGLPVSMTRVVPACPGEILVLTVSQAGPPAASPVLIHFNGGDAAVSTQPGQATTGFTQRIYATAPPGTTSADVIVSPLPGTEISSATIGTLGKRCQS
;
A
#
# COMPACT_ATOMS: atom_id res chain seq x y z
N MET A 1 -32.78 33.94 14.45
CA MET A 1 -31.48 34.58 14.67
C MET A 1 -30.84 34.83 13.32
N SER A 2 -30.99 36.07 12.82
CA SER A 2 -30.60 36.45 11.44
C SER A 2 -29.10 36.75 11.41
N ILE A 3 -28.29 35.86 10.79
CA ILE A 3 -26.86 36.08 10.59
C ILE A 3 -26.70 37.04 9.41
N LYS A 4 -26.43 38.29 9.69
CA LYS A 4 -25.96 39.27 8.73
C LYS A 4 -24.58 38.82 8.19
N ILE A 5 -24.54 38.30 6.98
CA ILE A 5 -23.33 38.08 6.24
C ILE A 5 -22.90 39.45 5.67
N PRO A 6 -21.68 39.93 5.94
CA PRO A 6 -21.19 41.17 5.33
C PRO A 6 -21.21 41.05 3.80
N GLY A 7 -21.77 42.08 3.16
CA GLY A 7 -21.78 42.16 1.71
C GLY A 7 -20.35 42.29 1.13
N PRO A 8 -20.19 42.05 -0.16
CA PRO A 8 -18.87 42.03 -0.81
C PRO A 8 -18.16 43.37 -0.94
N SER A 9 -18.69 44.44 -0.35
CA SER A 9 -18.18 45.81 -0.49
C SER A 9 -17.17 46.26 0.58
N ASP A 10 -16.92 45.50 1.64
CA ASP A 10 -16.12 45.98 2.77
C ASP A 10 -14.74 45.34 2.95
N GLU A 11 -14.27 44.51 2.01
CA GLU A 11 -12.91 43.95 2.01
C GLU A 11 -12.13 44.21 0.71
N GLU A 12 -12.32 45.33 0.06
CA GLU A 12 -11.25 45.90 -0.77
C GLU A 12 -10.12 46.45 0.11
N HIS A 13 -9.50 45.56 0.89
CA HIS A 13 -8.17 45.85 1.40
C HIS A 13 -7.20 45.84 0.23
N VAL A 14 -7.01 47.05 -0.32
CA VAL A 14 -5.89 47.47 -1.13
C VAL A 14 -4.64 46.71 -0.72
N ILE A 15 -4.33 45.65 -1.46
CA ILE A 15 -3.00 45.03 -1.43
C ILE A 15 -2.07 46.11 -1.97
N ALA A 16 -1.40 46.85 -1.06
CA ALA A 16 -0.40 47.80 -1.42
C ALA A 16 0.59 47.14 -2.41
N PRO A 17 0.88 47.76 -3.53
CA PRO A 17 1.78 47.16 -4.50
C PRO A 17 3.12 46.95 -3.82
N VAL A 18 3.50 45.68 -3.67
CA VAL A 18 4.82 45.26 -3.22
C VAL A 18 5.82 45.92 -4.17
N THR A 19 6.53 46.92 -3.67
CA THR A 19 7.61 47.62 -4.39
C THR A 19 8.59 46.57 -4.93
N ARG A 20 8.57 46.37 -6.24
CA ARG A 20 9.42 45.45 -6.97
C ARG A 20 10.87 45.90 -6.87
N HIS A 21 11.66 45.25 -6.01
CA HIS A 21 13.10 45.25 -6.17
C HIS A 21 13.49 44.54 -7.47
N ARG A 22 14.09 45.27 -8.42
CA ARG A 22 14.30 44.85 -9.81
C ARG A 22 15.52 43.96 -10.07
N GLU A 23 16.06 43.20 -9.12
CA GLU A 23 17.26 42.39 -9.34
C GLU A 23 17.22 40.92 -8.94
N PRO A 24 16.20 40.14 -9.25
CA PRO A 24 16.42 38.67 -9.29
C PRO A 24 16.14 38.02 -10.65
N ALA A 25 15.83 38.79 -11.69
CA ALA A 25 15.33 38.22 -12.94
C ALA A 25 16.31 37.25 -13.64
N LYS A 26 17.62 37.46 -13.55
CA LYS A 26 18.60 36.57 -14.20
C LYS A 26 18.80 35.26 -13.44
N ARG A 27 18.88 35.30 -12.09
CA ARG A 27 19.00 34.07 -11.26
C ARG A 27 17.74 33.24 -11.31
N VAL A 28 16.56 33.85 -11.25
CA VAL A 28 15.26 33.15 -11.36
C VAL A 28 15.10 32.49 -12.73
N ARG A 29 15.58 33.11 -13.82
CA ARG A 29 15.56 32.51 -15.16
C ARG A 29 16.48 31.29 -15.25
N GLY A 30 17.69 31.35 -14.68
CA GLY A 30 18.60 30.19 -14.65
C GLY A 30 18.02 29.01 -13.91
N LEU A 31 17.33 29.27 -12.79
CA LEU A 31 16.69 28.26 -11.98
C LEU A 31 15.46 27.66 -12.63
N ALA A 32 14.64 28.48 -13.27
CA ALA A 32 13.52 28.01 -14.05
C ALA A 32 13.97 27.09 -15.20
N LEU A 33 15.14 27.38 -15.80
CA LEU A 33 15.74 26.51 -16.82
C LEU A 33 16.23 25.20 -16.24
N VAL A 34 16.88 25.21 -15.06
CA VAL A 34 17.31 23.97 -14.39
C VAL A 34 16.09 23.14 -13.97
N ALA A 35 15.08 23.75 -13.37
CA ALA A 35 13.84 23.06 -13.02
C ALA A 35 13.13 22.49 -14.26
N ALA A 36 13.08 23.25 -15.34
CA ALA A 36 12.52 22.78 -16.61
C ALA A 36 13.35 21.61 -17.20
N ALA A 37 14.67 21.68 -17.15
CA ALA A 37 15.56 20.61 -17.61
C ALA A 37 15.37 19.33 -16.79
N VAL A 38 15.27 19.43 -15.47
CA VAL A 38 14.97 18.30 -14.59
C VAL A 38 13.58 17.72 -14.88
N CYS A 39 12.55 18.56 -15.04
CA CYS A 39 11.22 18.10 -15.43
C CYS A 39 11.22 17.40 -16.78
N ILE A 40 11.93 17.91 -17.77
CA ILE A 40 12.07 17.29 -19.10
C ILE A 40 12.80 15.96 -18.97
N ALA A 41 13.91 15.89 -18.23
CA ALA A 41 14.65 14.64 -18.03
C ALA A 41 13.79 13.56 -17.34
N LEU A 42 13.01 13.94 -16.33
CA LEU A 42 12.09 13.04 -15.66
C LEU A 42 10.94 12.59 -16.56
N LEU A 43 10.38 13.52 -17.35
CA LEU A 43 9.35 13.18 -18.34
C LEU A 43 9.89 12.25 -19.43
N VAL A 44 11.12 12.47 -19.89
CA VAL A 44 11.80 11.58 -20.84
C VAL A 44 12.03 10.19 -20.21
N ALA A 45 12.48 10.14 -18.96
CA ALA A 45 12.64 8.88 -18.23
C ALA A 45 11.31 8.14 -18.06
N GLU A 46 10.24 8.86 -17.76
CA GLU A 46 8.89 8.31 -17.60
C GLU A 46 8.33 7.80 -18.94
N VAL A 47 8.53 8.55 -20.03
CA VAL A 47 8.15 8.13 -21.39
C VAL A 47 8.97 6.90 -21.83
N ALA A 48 10.27 6.89 -21.58
CA ALA A 48 11.14 5.75 -21.89
C ALA A 48 10.74 4.51 -21.07
N SER A 49 10.39 4.70 -19.80
CA SER A 49 9.90 3.62 -18.94
C SER A 49 8.55 3.09 -19.41
N GLY A 50 7.61 3.97 -19.73
CA GLY A 50 6.33 3.60 -20.34
C GLY A 50 6.51 2.84 -21.65
N TRP A 51 7.46 3.27 -22.50
CA TRP A 51 7.82 2.59 -23.73
C TRP A 51 8.42 1.20 -23.50
N ASN A 52 9.33 1.07 -22.54
CA ASN A 52 9.93 -0.21 -22.17
C ASN A 52 8.90 -1.19 -21.61
N VAL A 53 8.00 -0.70 -20.76
CA VAL A 53 6.86 -1.47 -20.25
C VAL A 53 5.97 -1.92 -21.41
N LEU A 54 5.70 -1.03 -22.38
CA LEU A 54 4.94 -1.34 -23.59
C LEU A 54 5.57 -2.44 -24.45
N HIS A 55 6.85 -2.65 -24.39
CA HIS A 55 7.59 -3.62 -25.20
C HIS A 55 8.07 -4.84 -24.42
N SER A 56 7.90 -4.87 -23.08
CA SER A 56 8.21 -6.06 -22.29
C SER A 56 7.27 -7.21 -22.68
N THR A 57 7.83 -8.35 -23.00
CA THR A 57 7.10 -9.52 -23.51
C THR A 57 6.10 -10.07 -22.49
N GLU A 58 6.37 -9.93 -21.20
CA GLU A 58 5.49 -10.37 -20.11
C GLU A 58 4.20 -9.56 -20.01
N PHE A 59 4.27 -8.27 -20.34
CA PHE A 59 3.13 -7.36 -20.18
C PHE A 59 2.15 -7.41 -21.35
N PHE A 60 2.61 -7.70 -22.54
CA PHE A 60 1.83 -7.58 -23.79
C PHE A 60 1.44 -8.88 -24.47
N THR A 61 1.60 -10.01 -23.85
CA THR A 61 0.90 -11.22 -24.27
C THR A 61 -0.62 -11.05 -24.23
N ALA A 62 -1.14 -10.09 -23.44
CA ALA A 62 -2.54 -9.70 -23.45
C ALA A 62 -2.80 -8.54 -24.42
N LEU A 63 -3.18 -8.84 -25.67
CA LEU A 63 -3.69 -7.84 -26.66
C LEU A 63 -4.74 -6.87 -26.06
N ALA A 64 -5.44 -7.32 -25.01
CA ALA A 64 -6.45 -6.57 -24.28
C ALA A 64 -5.86 -5.35 -23.53
N ALA A 65 -4.67 -5.43 -22.96
CA ALA A 65 -4.04 -4.31 -22.23
C ALA A 65 -3.71 -3.15 -23.15
N ARG A 66 -3.20 -3.43 -24.34
CA ARG A 66 -2.87 -2.41 -25.35
C ARG A 66 -4.07 -1.53 -25.70
N LYS A 67 -5.25 -2.11 -25.80
CA LYS A 67 -6.49 -1.34 -26.13
C LYS A 67 -6.77 -0.26 -25.09
N TYR A 68 -6.61 -0.56 -23.80
CA TYR A 68 -6.87 0.40 -22.73
C TYR A 68 -5.83 1.52 -22.70
N VAL A 69 -4.55 1.18 -22.95
CA VAL A 69 -3.47 2.17 -23.04
C VAL A 69 -3.76 3.16 -24.18
N TRP A 70 -4.07 2.65 -25.37
CA TRP A 70 -4.39 3.49 -26.51
C TRP A 70 -5.69 4.28 -26.31
N ALA A 71 -6.71 3.67 -25.69
CA ALA A 71 -7.95 4.37 -25.36
C ALA A 71 -7.71 5.54 -24.40
N ASN A 72 -6.87 5.35 -23.37
CA ASN A 72 -6.54 6.43 -22.45
C ASN A 72 -5.73 7.54 -23.11
N ALA A 73 -4.70 7.19 -23.88
CA ALA A 73 -3.89 8.16 -24.61
C ALA A 73 -4.74 8.97 -25.62
N LEU A 74 -5.63 8.29 -26.33
CA LEU A 74 -6.59 8.94 -27.24
C LEU A 74 -7.54 9.87 -26.48
N ALA A 75 -8.12 9.41 -25.37
CA ALA A 75 -9.03 10.21 -24.56
C ALA A 75 -8.34 11.47 -24.01
N ALA A 76 -7.13 11.36 -23.46
CA ALA A 76 -6.35 12.49 -22.98
C ALA A 76 -6.00 13.47 -24.12
N THR A 77 -5.65 12.95 -25.29
CA THR A 77 -5.38 13.76 -26.49
C THR A 77 -6.62 14.49 -26.98
N LEU A 78 -7.76 13.82 -27.06
CA LEU A 78 -9.04 14.44 -27.45
C LEU A 78 -9.45 15.55 -26.48
N VAL A 79 -9.30 15.32 -25.18
CA VAL A 79 -9.55 16.35 -24.15
C VAL A 79 -8.66 17.58 -24.39
N ALA A 80 -7.37 17.39 -24.66
CA ALA A 80 -6.46 18.49 -24.95
C ALA A 80 -6.86 19.24 -26.24
N ILE A 81 -7.17 18.53 -27.31
CA ILE A 81 -7.62 19.13 -28.62
C ILE A 81 -8.89 19.93 -28.39
N VAL A 82 -9.89 19.38 -27.73
CA VAL A 82 -11.16 20.08 -27.47
C VAL A 82 -10.94 21.31 -26.59
N ALA A 83 -10.12 21.21 -25.55
CA ALA A 83 -9.83 22.34 -24.68
C ALA A 83 -9.13 23.51 -25.39
N ILE A 84 -8.28 23.21 -26.39
CA ILE A 84 -7.50 24.21 -27.13
C ILE A 84 -8.32 24.79 -28.28
N PHE A 85 -8.91 23.93 -29.12
CA PHE A 85 -9.42 24.31 -30.43
C PHE A 85 -10.93 24.47 -30.49
N ALA A 86 -11.72 23.89 -29.59
CA ALA A 86 -13.16 24.05 -29.65
C ALA A 86 -13.59 25.50 -29.35
N PRO A 87 -14.53 26.07 -30.14
CA PRO A 87 -14.97 27.44 -29.95
C PRO A 87 -15.96 27.58 -28.77
N GLY A 88 -15.84 28.70 -28.03
CA GLY A 88 -16.83 29.12 -27.04
C GLY A 88 -17.23 28.03 -26.04
N ARG A 89 -18.56 27.77 -25.95
CA ARG A 89 -19.14 26.79 -25.02
C ARG A 89 -18.72 25.33 -25.28
N TRP A 90 -18.32 24.99 -26.48
CA TRP A 90 -17.93 23.63 -26.83
C TRP A 90 -16.65 23.16 -26.14
N ARG A 91 -15.81 24.08 -25.62
CA ARG A 91 -14.64 23.73 -24.77
C ARG A 91 -15.01 22.94 -23.54
N TRP A 92 -16.22 23.13 -23.03
CA TRP A 92 -16.72 22.36 -21.90
C TRP A 92 -16.81 20.85 -22.15
N LEU A 93 -16.88 20.40 -23.38
CA LEU A 93 -16.82 18.98 -23.69
C LEU A 93 -15.55 18.31 -23.21
N ALA A 94 -14.46 19.08 -23.06
CA ALA A 94 -13.21 18.58 -22.45
C ALA A 94 -13.38 18.16 -20.98
N VAL A 95 -14.42 18.61 -20.29
CA VAL A 95 -14.76 18.26 -18.90
C VAL A 95 -16.02 17.42 -18.81
N ILE A 96 -17.05 17.77 -19.60
CA ILE A 96 -18.35 17.08 -19.57
C ILE A 96 -18.20 15.61 -19.98
N GLY A 97 -17.48 15.32 -21.08
CA GLY A 97 -17.25 13.95 -21.53
C GLY A 97 -16.56 13.09 -20.49
N PRO A 98 -15.38 13.50 -19.99
CA PRO A 98 -14.71 12.82 -18.88
C PRO A 98 -15.55 12.73 -17.61
N GLY A 99 -16.34 13.76 -17.29
CA GLY A 99 -17.26 13.74 -16.15
C GLY A 99 -18.36 12.69 -16.28
N LEU A 100 -18.98 12.57 -17.46
CA LEU A 100 -19.95 11.53 -17.78
C LEU A 100 -19.30 10.14 -17.75
N TYR A 101 -18.07 10.01 -18.23
CA TYR A 101 -17.31 8.76 -18.14
C TYR A 101 -17.10 8.37 -16.68
N LEU A 102 -16.61 9.27 -15.82
CA LEU A 102 -16.45 9.00 -14.40
C LEU A 102 -17.77 8.60 -13.74
N LEU A 103 -18.84 9.36 -14.01
CA LEU A 103 -20.18 9.04 -13.48
C LEU A 103 -20.65 7.66 -13.94
N ALA A 104 -20.49 7.32 -15.21
CA ALA A 104 -20.85 6.01 -15.73
C ALA A 104 -20.07 4.88 -15.06
N ILE A 105 -18.77 5.07 -14.81
CA ILE A 105 -17.95 4.09 -14.07
C ILE A 105 -18.42 3.96 -12.64
N LEU A 106 -18.66 5.07 -11.92
CA LEU A 106 -19.13 5.02 -10.54
C LEU A 106 -20.49 4.32 -10.43
N LEU A 107 -21.42 4.59 -11.37
CA LEU A 107 -22.72 3.91 -11.43
C LEU A 107 -22.57 2.42 -11.76
N ALA A 108 -21.77 2.09 -12.77
CA ALA A 108 -21.54 0.70 -13.17
C ALA A 108 -20.90 -0.14 -12.06
N THR A 109 -19.92 0.42 -11.32
CA THR A 109 -19.27 -0.24 -10.20
C THR A 109 -20.18 -0.31 -8.97
N ALA A 110 -21.01 0.71 -8.75
CA ALA A 110 -21.99 0.72 -7.65
C ALA A 110 -23.07 -0.37 -7.85
N ILE A 111 -23.56 -0.53 -9.07
CA ILE A 111 -24.65 -1.47 -9.40
C ILE A 111 -24.08 -2.87 -9.61
N GLY A 112 -23.06 -3.02 -10.47
CA GLY A 112 -22.53 -4.33 -10.87
C GLY A 112 -21.55 -4.90 -9.86
N GLY A 113 -20.67 -4.09 -9.28
CA GLY A 113 -19.63 -4.52 -8.34
C GLY A 113 -20.04 -4.49 -6.86
N GLY A 114 -21.26 -4.05 -6.53
CA GLY A 114 -21.72 -3.93 -5.12
C GLY A 114 -20.98 -2.85 -4.32
N ALA A 115 -20.30 -1.93 -4.99
CA ALA A 115 -19.43 -0.92 -4.35
C ALA A 115 -20.19 0.29 -3.76
N ALA A 116 -21.51 0.39 -3.99
CA ALA A 116 -22.31 1.55 -3.58
C ALA A 116 -22.19 1.85 -2.07
N LEU A 117 -22.29 0.84 -1.25
CA LEU A 117 -22.22 0.97 0.21
C LEU A 117 -20.84 1.45 0.66
N ALA A 118 -19.77 0.91 0.09
CA ALA A 118 -18.41 1.30 0.40
C ALA A 118 -18.14 2.76 0.00
N MET A 119 -18.60 3.16 -1.18
CA MET A 119 -18.49 4.54 -1.66
C MET A 119 -19.29 5.50 -0.79
N ALA A 120 -20.54 5.18 -0.48
CA ALA A 120 -21.37 6.00 0.39
C ALA A 120 -20.75 6.17 1.78
N THR A 121 -20.29 5.07 2.38
CA THR A 121 -19.66 5.11 3.72
C THR A 121 -18.34 5.88 3.72
N ALA A 122 -17.52 5.75 2.68
CA ALA A 122 -16.31 6.55 2.54
C ALA A 122 -16.61 8.05 2.42
N VAL A 123 -17.63 8.42 1.64
CA VAL A 123 -18.09 9.83 1.52
C VAL A 123 -18.57 10.34 2.87
N LEU A 124 -19.41 9.58 3.59
CA LEU A 124 -19.89 9.96 4.93
C LEU A 124 -18.73 10.11 5.91
N THR A 125 -17.73 9.22 5.87
CA THR A 125 -16.55 9.31 6.72
C THR A 125 -15.77 10.60 6.44
N MET A 126 -15.48 10.90 5.17
CA MET A 126 -14.74 12.10 4.80
C MET A 126 -15.47 13.40 5.17
N THR A 127 -16.79 13.43 4.98
CA THR A 127 -17.63 14.60 5.33
C THR A 127 -17.84 14.75 6.84
N ALA A 128 -17.91 13.65 7.59
CA ALA A 128 -17.93 13.66 9.05
C ALA A 128 -16.64 14.22 9.64
N LEU A 129 -15.49 13.80 9.12
CA LEU A 129 -14.20 14.35 9.53
C LEU A 129 -14.13 15.85 9.27
N TRP A 130 -14.53 16.29 8.07
CA TRP A 130 -14.54 17.71 7.74
C TRP A 130 -15.46 18.54 8.65
N ASP A 131 -16.71 18.14 8.83
CA ASP A 131 -17.69 18.90 9.64
C ASP A 131 -17.26 18.97 11.11
N THR A 132 -16.78 17.85 11.67
CA THR A 132 -16.27 17.80 13.04
C THR A 132 -15.06 18.70 13.22
N GLY A 133 -14.10 18.63 12.29
CA GLY A 133 -12.89 19.44 12.40
C GLY A 133 -13.14 20.93 12.17
N GLU A 134 -14.04 21.30 11.26
CA GLU A 134 -14.46 22.70 11.09
C GLU A 134 -15.06 23.28 12.36
N ARG A 135 -15.98 22.55 13.00
CA ARG A 135 -16.59 22.95 14.27
C ARG A 135 -15.56 23.06 15.38
N LEU A 136 -14.67 22.07 15.48
CA LEU A 136 -13.57 22.08 16.44
C LEU A 136 -12.68 23.32 16.26
N LEU A 137 -12.22 23.58 15.03
CA LEU A 137 -11.38 24.74 14.75
C LEU A 137 -12.06 26.07 15.03
N ARG A 138 -13.37 26.18 14.73
CA ARG A 138 -14.17 27.37 15.09
C ARG A 138 -14.28 27.54 16.60
N HIS A 139 -14.50 26.47 17.35
CA HIS A 139 -14.54 26.49 18.81
C HIS A 139 -13.21 26.90 19.44
N LEU A 140 -12.12 26.45 18.88
CA LEU A 140 -10.77 26.84 19.29
C LEU A 140 -10.40 28.28 18.87
N GLY A 141 -11.28 29.00 18.19
CA GLY A 141 -11.01 30.33 17.68
C GLY A 141 -10.04 30.39 16.49
N ALA A 142 -9.76 29.24 15.89
CA ALA A 142 -8.88 29.10 14.71
C ALA A 142 -9.68 29.26 13.39
N ARG A 143 -10.45 30.33 13.28
CA ARG A 143 -11.40 30.55 12.16
C ARG A 143 -10.75 30.52 10.78
N SER A 144 -9.53 31.07 10.64
CA SER A 144 -8.79 31.04 9.38
C SER A 144 -8.50 29.62 8.91
N LEU A 145 -8.18 28.71 9.84
CA LEU A 145 -7.94 27.31 9.57
C LEU A 145 -9.26 26.57 9.27
N ALA A 146 -10.33 26.90 10.00
CA ALA A 146 -11.64 26.30 9.83
C ALA A 146 -12.26 26.55 8.45
N ASN A 147 -11.94 27.67 7.82
CA ASN A 147 -12.42 28.02 6.47
C ASN A 147 -11.71 27.23 5.36
N ASN A 148 -10.67 26.46 5.68
CA ASN A 148 -9.99 25.61 4.73
C ASN A 148 -10.46 24.15 4.89
N VAL A 149 -11.17 23.62 3.88
CA VAL A 149 -11.80 22.29 3.92
C VAL A 149 -10.77 21.20 4.22
N LEU A 150 -9.58 21.25 3.61
CA LEU A 150 -8.52 20.27 3.82
C LEU A 150 -7.96 20.30 5.24
N VAL A 151 -7.76 21.50 5.79
CA VAL A 151 -7.26 21.68 7.16
C VAL A 151 -8.31 21.23 8.19
N ALA A 152 -9.57 21.57 7.96
CA ALA A 152 -10.67 21.14 8.78
C ALA A 152 -10.83 19.60 8.77
N TRP A 153 -10.70 18.99 7.60
CA TRP A 153 -10.71 17.53 7.47
C TRP A 153 -9.62 16.87 8.34
N LEU A 154 -8.37 17.34 8.26
CA LEU A 154 -7.28 16.82 9.09
C LEU A 154 -7.56 16.99 10.59
N ALA A 155 -8.10 18.13 10.99
CA ALA A 155 -8.44 18.40 12.39
C ALA A 155 -9.53 17.46 12.94
N GLY A 156 -10.38 16.91 12.07
CA GLY A 156 -11.43 15.96 12.45
C GLY A 156 -10.94 14.52 12.65
N ILE A 157 -9.79 14.15 12.09
CA ILE A 157 -9.25 12.78 12.21
C ILE A 157 -9.03 12.40 13.68
N GLY A 158 -8.36 13.27 14.45
CA GLY A 158 -8.08 13.01 15.86
C GLY A 158 -9.31 12.69 16.70
N PRO A 159 -10.34 13.56 16.75
CA PRO A 159 -11.57 13.31 17.51
C PRO A 159 -12.29 12.02 17.14
N TRP A 160 -12.50 11.75 15.85
CA TRP A 160 -13.17 10.53 15.41
C TRP A 160 -12.40 9.29 15.78
N SER A 161 -11.08 9.31 15.59
CA SER A 161 -10.25 8.16 15.90
C SER A 161 -10.15 7.90 17.38
N LEU A 162 -10.01 8.97 18.21
CA LEU A 162 -10.03 8.82 19.67
C LEU A 162 -11.36 8.28 20.17
N ALA A 163 -12.48 8.79 19.66
CA ALA A 163 -13.81 8.28 20.01
C ALA A 163 -13.95 6.81 19.64
N THR A 164 -13.51 6.43 18.42
CA THR A 164 -13.57 5.04 17.96
C THR A 164 -12.69 4.12 18.81
N ILE A 165 -11.47 4.55 19.15
CA ILE A 165 -10.56 3.78 20.01
C ILE A 165 -11.15 3.60 21.41
N LEU A 166 -11.63 4.67 22.02
CA LEU A 166 -12.21 4.61 23.36
C LEU A 166 -13.42 3.68 23.41
N LEU A 167 -14.35 3.83 22.47
CA LEU A 167 -15.49 2.93 22.34
C LEU A 167 -15.05 1.49 22.03
N GLY A 168 -14.01 1.33 21.25
CA GLY A 168 -13.45 0.02 20.92
C GLY A 168 -12.86 -0.69 22.13
N ARG A 169 -12.18 0.01 23.02
CA ARG A 169 -11.70 -0.57 24.30
C ARG A 169 -12.85 -0.99 25.22
N LEU A 170 -14.01 -0.37 25.10
CA LEU A 170 -15.24 -0.76 25.80
C LEU A 170 -16.08 -1.80 25.02
N SER A 171 -15.58 -2.31 23.89
CA SER A 171 -16.29 -3.24 22.98
C SER A 171 -17.61 -2.67 22.43
N LEU A 172 -17.69 -1.36 22.28
CA LEU A 172 -18.85 -0.60 21.83
C LEU A 172 -18.73 -0.08 20.38
N VAL A 173 -17.77 -0.57 19.59
CA VAL A 173 -17.69 -0.28 18.15
C VAL A 173 -18.74 -1.10 17.44
N LYS A 174 -19.93 -0.57 17.35
CA LYS A 174 -21.12 -1.21 16.76
C LYS A 174 -21.82 -0.24 15.80
N TRP A 175 -22.61 -0.78 14.87
CA TRP A 175 -23.36 0.04 13.91
C TRP A 175 -24.34 0.99 14.59
N TRP A 176 -24.95 0.59 15.70
CA TRP A 176 -25.91 1.41 16.47
C TRP A 176 -25.23 2.47 17.36
N THR A 177 -23.92 2.44 17.57
CA THR A 177 -23.16 3.50 18.24
C THR A 177 -22.51 4.41 17.20
N LEU A 178 -21.35 4.02 16.70
CA LEU A 178 -20.56 4.81 15.76
C LEU A 178 -21.18 4.87 14.37
N GLY A 179 -21.91 3.83 13.93
CA GLY A 179 -22.55 3.83 12.62
C GLY A 179 -23.65 4.88 12.52
N ILE A 180 -24.56 4.97 13.51
CA ILE A 180 -25.58 6.03 13.56
C ILE A 180 -24.93 7.41 13.64
N LEU A 181 -23.94 7.57 14.51
CA LEU A 181 -23.22 8.84 14.64
C LEU A 181 -22.57 9.24 13.30
N LEU A 182 -21.97 8.30 12.58
CA LEU A 182 -21.39 8.54 11.25
C LEU A 182 -22.44 9.02 10.25
N VAL A 183 -23.59 8.37 10.20
CA VAL A 183 -24.69 8.75 9.30
C VAL A 183 -25.20 10.16 9.62
N LEU A 184 -25.41 10.48 10.89
CA LEU A 184 -25.91 11.78 11.30
C LEU A 184 -24.90 12.90 11.02
N VAL A 185 -23.66 12.76 11.50
CA VAL A 185 -22.63 13.80 11.33
C VAL A 185 -22.14 13.86 9.89
N GLY A 186 -21.89 12.71 9.27
CA GLY A 186 -21.46 12.64 7.88
C GLY A 186 -22.54 13.14 6.91
N GLY A 187 -23.81 12.78 7.15
CA GLY A 187 -24.95 13.26 6.36
C GLY A 187 -25.13 14.77 6.47
N ALA A 188 -25.04 15.32 7.69
CA ALA A 188 -25.08 16.77 7.90
C ALA A 188 -23.88 17.47 7.22
N GLY A 189 -22.69 16.89 7.33
CA GLY A 189 -21.48 17.36 6.65
C GLY A 189 -21.66 17.36 5.13
N LEU A 190 -22.17 16.26 4.57
CA LEU A 190 -22.43 16.14 3.14
C LEU A 190 -23.43 17.20 2.65
N ALA A 191 -24.54 17.38 3.34
CA ALA A 191 -25.54 18.40 2.99
C ALA A 191 -24.92 19.81 2.97
N ARG A 192 -24.11 20.15 3.96
CA ARG A 192 -23.39 21.43 4.02
C ARG A 192 -22.37 21.58 2.90
N LEU A 193 -21.63 20.51 2.57
CA LEU A 193 -20.66 20.52 1.48
C LEU A 193 -21.36 20.75 0.13
N LEU A 194 -22.47 20.08 -0.10
CA LEU A 194 -23.28 20.26 -1.31
C LEU A 194 -23.85 21.67 -1.40
N GLU A 195 -24.36 22.22 -0.30
CA GLU A 195 -24.84 23.59 -0.25
C GLU A 195 -23.72 24.61 -0.55
N MET A 196 -22.55 24.41 0.06
CA MET A 196 -21.38 25.25 -0.20
C MET A 196 -20.93 25.17 -1.65
N THR A 197 -20.83 23.97 -2.22
CA THR A 197 -20.47 23.74 -3.63
C THR A 197 -21.49 24.39 -4.56
N TRP A 198 -22.78 24.26 -4.28
CA TRP A 198 -23.84 24.87 -5.06
C TRP A 198 -23.77 26.41 -5.03
N LYS A 199 -23.54 27.00 -3.87
CA LYS A 199 -23.36 28.46 -3.73
C LYS A 199 -22.17 28.99 -4.52
N HIS A 200 -21.09 28.23 -4.58
CA HIS A 200 -19.85 28.63 -5.26
C HIS A 200 -19.71 28.08 -6.70
N ARG A 201 -20.74 27.37 -7.20
CA ARG A 201 -20.63 26.69 -8.51
C ARG A 201 -20.18 27.59 -9.65
N ARG A 202 -20.72 28.83 -9.72
CA ARG A 202 -20.33 29.78 -10.77
C ARG A 202 -18.87 30.18 -10.69
N ALA A 203 -18.33 30.38 -9.48
CA ALA A 203 -16.92 30.68 -9.30
C ALA A 203 -16.03 29.48 -9.70
N ILE A 204 -16.45 28.27 -9.35
CA ILE A 204 -15.77 27.04 -9.75
C ILE A 204 -15.79 26.87 -11.26
N GLU A 205 -16.96 27.09 -11.89
CA GLU A 205 -17.11 27.04 -13.36
C GLU A 205 -16.21 28.07 -14.04
N GLN A 206 -16.20 29.32 -13.55
CA GLN A 206 -15.32 30.37 -14.07
C GLN A 206 -13.84 30.03 -13.93
N GLU A 207 -13.45 29.47 -12.81
CA GLU A 207 -12.08 29.04 -12.56
C GLU A 207 -11.62 27.97 -13.55
N ILE A 208 -12.41 26.92 -13.74
CA ILE A 208 -12.11 25.84 -14.67
C ILE A 208 -12.08 26.35 -16.11
N ALA A 209 -13.04 27.20 -16.47
CA ALA A 209 -13.16 27.77 -17.83
C ALA A 209 -12.17 28.90 -18.11
N SER A 210 -11.45 29.39 -17.09
CA SER A 210 -10.56 30.56 -17.22
C SER A 210 -9.44 30.36 -18.22
N SER A 211 -9.05 29.11 -18.48
CA SER A 211 -7.98 28.78 -19.42
C SER A 211 -8.18 27.40 -20.07
N PRO A 212 -7.70 27.22 -21.32
CA PRO A 212 -7.64 25.90 -21.95
C PRO A 212 -6.89 24.87 -21.10
N MET A 213 -5.85 25.31 -20.37
CA MET A 213 -5.11 24.45 -19.44
C MET A 213 -5.98 23.96 -18.27
N GLY A 214 -6.86 24.82 -17.73
CA GLY A 214 -7.82 24.43 -16.69
C GLY A 214 -8.75 23.33 -17.18
N LEU A 215 -9.36 23.53 -18.33
CA LEU A 215 -10.26 22.55 -18.95
C LEU A 215 -9.55 21.22 -19.25
N ALA A 216 -8.37 21.26 -19.87
CA ALA A 216 -7.60 20.07 -20.20
C ALA A 216 -7.19 19.31 -18.93
N SER A 217 -6.72 20.02 -17.91
CA SER A 217 -6.31 19.43 -16.62
C SER A 217 -7.49 18.78 -15.89
N ALA A 218 -8.65 19.45 -15.84
CA ALA A 218 -9.86 18.89 -15.25
C ALA A 218 -10.29 17.59 -15.96
N GLY A 219 -10.30 17.60 -17.30
CA GLY A 219 -10.63 16.42 -18.09
C GLY A 219 -9.68 15.24 -17.85
N VAL A 220 -8.38 15.48 -17.82
CA VAL A 220 -7.36 14.44 -17.53
C VAL A 220 -7.54 13.89 -16.12
N ILE A 221 -7.74 14.75 -15.11
CA ILE A 221 -8.00 14.31 -13.73
C ILE A 221 -9.24 13.42 -13.67
N LEU A 222 -10.33 13.80 -14.33
CA LEU A 222 -11.56 13.02 -14.35
C LEU A 222 -11.38 11.65 -15.02
N ILE A 223 -10.65 11.58 -16.16
CA ILE A 223 -10.34 10.31 -16.83
C ILE A 223 -9.50 9.41 -15.90
N THR A 224 -8.43 9.96 -15.34
CA THR A 224 -7.53 9.21 -14.44
C THR A 224 -8.28 8.72 -13.21
N THR A 225 -9.13 9.57 -12.62
CA THR A 225 -9.99 9.18 -11.48
C THR A 225 -10.97 8.08 -11.86
N GLY A 226 -11.53 8.10 -13.08
CA GLY A 226 -12.40 7.05 -13.58
C GLY A 226 -11.69 5.70 -13.66
N TRP A 227 -10.46 5.68 -14.15
CA TRP A 227 -9.62 4.48 -14.11
C TRP A 227 -9.32 4.03 -12.69
N ALA A 228 -8.91 4.95 -11.82
CA ALA A 228 -8.68 4.62 -10.41
C ALA A 228 -9.94 4.04 -9.75
N ALA A 229 -11.13 4.55 -10.06
CA ALA A 229 -12.39 4.03 -9.55
C ALA A 229 -12.67 2.58 -10.00
N ILE A 230 -12.29 2.21 -11.23
CA ILE A 230 -12.38 0.82 -11.71
C ILE A 230 -11.53 -0.10 -10.84
N TYR A 231 -10.27 0.26 -10.60
CA TYR A 231 -9.37 -0.56 -9.77
C TYR A 231 -9.79 -0.58 -8.31
N THR A 232 -10.27 0.56 -7.80
CA THR A 232 -10.84 0.67 -6.45
C THR A 232 -12.04 -0.26 -6.25
N ALA A 233 -12.87 -0.44 -7.27
CA ALA A 233 -14.06 -1.29 -7.20
C ALA A 233 -13.74 -2.78 -7.39
N ALA A 234 -12.64 -3.14 -8.07
CA ALA A 234 -12.19 -4.53 -8.20
C ALA A 234 -11.80 -5.09 -6.82
N PRO A 235 -11.87 -6.41 -6.58
CA PRO A 235 -11.43 -7.00 -5.32
C PRO A 235 -9.99 -6.66 -4.97
N GLU A 236 -9.70 -6.52 -3.69
CA GLU A 236 -8.36 -6.22 -3.19
C GLU A 236 -7.42 -7.42 -3.36
N LEU A 237 -6.23 -7.16 -3.88
CA LEU A 237 -5.21 -8.18 -4.08
C LEU A 237 -3.87 -7.84 -3.43
N GLN A 238 -3.71 -6.58 -2.99
CA GLN A 238 -2.44 -6.14 -2.44
C GLN A 238 -2.21 -6.75 -1.06
N TYR A 239 -0.98 -7.18 -0.85
CA TYR A 239 -0.54 -7.84 0.37
C TYR A 239 -0.79 -7.02 1.64
N ASP A 240 -0.20 -5.82 1.76
CA ASP A 240 -0.34 -4.97 2.94
C ASP A 240 -1.82 -4.66 3.27
N ALA A 241 -2.62 -4.49 2.21
CA ALA A 241 -4.05 -4.23 2.34
C ALA A 241 -4.79 -5.44 2.91
N LEU A 242 -4.54 -6.64 2.38
CA LEU A 242 -5.21 -7.87 2.81
C LEU A 242 -4.71 -8.34 4.18
N TYR A 243 -3.44 -8.10 4.49
CA TYR A 243 -2.83 -8.51 5.74
C TYR A 243 -3.36 -7.72 6.95
N GLY A 244 -3.19 -6.41 6.96
CA GLY A 244 -3.49 -5.60 8.14
C GLY A 244 -4.53 -4.51 7.93
N LYS A 245 -4.52 -3.88 6.74
CA LYS A 245 -5.31 -2.65 6.50
C LYS A 245 -6.80 -2.92 6.29
N ALA A 246 -7.17 -4.10 5.81
CA ALA A 246 -8.56 -4.53 5.66
C ALA A 246 -8.97 -5.53 6.75
N SER A 247 -8.10 -6.46 7.16
CA SER A 247 -8.42 -7.50 8.14
C SER A 247 -8.64 -6.95 9.55
N LEU A 248 -7.82 -6.02 10.00
CA LEU A 248 -7.99 -5.39 11.33
C LEU A 248 -9.32 -4.63 11.46
N PRO A 249 -9.69 -3.73 10.53
CA PRO A 249 -10.98 -3.05 10.56
C PRO A 249 -12.17 -4.00 10.57
N GLU A 250 -12.12 -5.07 9.78
CA GLU A 250 -13.17 -6.09 9.76
C GLU A 250 -13.31 -6.76 11.11
N GLN A 251 -12.21 -7.23 11.69
CA GLN A 251 -12.23 -7.88 12.98
C GLN A 251 -12.74 -6.97 14.08
N TRP A 252 -12.29 -5.70 14.12
CA TRP A 252 -12.76 -4.73 15.11
C TRP A 252 -14.26 -4.42 14.96
N ALA A 253 -14.75 -4.29 13.72
CA ALA A 253 -16.18 -4.10 13.47
C ALA A 253 -17.00 -5.33 13.92
N ARG A 254 -16.51 -6.53 13.68
CA ARG A 254 -17.17 -7.79 14.05
C ARG A 254 -17.20 -7.99 15.55
N THR A 255 -16.07 -7.82 16.23
CA THR A 255 -15.99 -8.01 17.69
C THR A 255 -16.54 -6.84 18.47
N GLY A 256 -16.45 -5.63 17.91
CA GLY A 256 -16.71 -4.35 18.57
C GLY A 256 -15.53 -3.88 19.41
N HIS A 257 -14.46 -4.67 19.48
CA HIS A 257 -13.30 -4.42 20.31
C HIS A 257 -12.10 -3.99 19.47
N ILE A 258 -11.49 -2.86 19.81
CA ILE A 258 -10.21 -2.41 19.24
C ILE A 258 -9.11 -2.82 20.21
N GLY A 259 -8.40 -3.87 19.87
CA GLY A 259 -7.27 -4.41 20.61
C GLY A 259 -6.17 -4.82 19.67
N SER A 260 -5.04 -5.14 20.26
CA SER A 260 -3.91 -5.73 19.56
C SER A 260 -4.26 -7.13 19.08
N LEU A 261 -3.88 -7.42 17.86
CA LEU A 261 -3.89 -8.77 17.34
C LEU A 261 -2.44 -9.25 17.31
N VAL A 262 -2.11 -10.07 18.29
CA VAL A 262 -0.76 -10.61 18.47
C VAL A 262 -0.24 -11.29 17.21
N GLN A 263 -1.14 -11.83 16.41
CA GLN A 263 -0.86 -12.50 15.16
C GLN A 263 -0.46 -11.55 14.01
N HIS A 264 -0.71 -10.26 14.15
CA HIS A 264 -0.41 -9.26 13.13
C HIS A 264 0.62 -8.23 13.64
N VAL A 265 1.72 -8.69 14.20
CA VAL A 265 2.71 -7.86 14.90
C VAL A 265 3.22 -6.68 14.09
N GLN A 266 3.37 -6.83 12.77
CA GLN A 266 3.82 -5.73 11.92
C GLN A 266 2.77 -4.62 11.79
N PHE A 267 1.49 -4.92 11.94
CA PHE A 267 0.35 -4.03 11.74
C PHE A 267 -0.49 -3.80 12.99
N GLU A 268 -0.03 -4.23 14.14
CA GLU A 268 -0.68 -4.01 15.45
C GLU A 268 -0.92 -2.55 15.80
N ILE A 269 -0.54 -1.68 14.90
CA ILE A 269 -0.76 -0.27 15.06
C ILE A 269 -2.21 0.00 14.74
N ALA A 270 -3.01 0.31 15.74
CA ALA A 270 -4.26 1.02 15.54
C ALA A 270 -3.97 2.40 14.91
N GLY A 271 -3.52 2.38 13.67
CA GLY A 271 -3.33 3.57 12.87
C GLY A 271 -4.69 4.22 12.61
N TRP A 272 -4.70 5.52 12.47
CA TRP A 272 -5.94 6.24 12.18
C TRP A 272 -6.67 5.73 10.94
N PHE A 273 -5.94 5.24 9.95
CA PHE A 273 -6.55 4.68 8.75
C PHE A 273 -7.38 3.43 9.06
N GLN A 274 -6.84 2.47 9.80
CA GLN A 274 -7.57 1.25 10.16
C GLN A 274 -8.78 1.58 11.04
N VAL A 275 -8.64 2.53 11.94
CA VAL A 275 -9.74 3.00 12.78
C VAL A 275 -10.86 3.64 11.94
N LEU A 276 -10.52 4.47 10.95
CA LEU A 276 -11.49 5.07 10.04
C LEU A 276 -12.12 4.02 9.10
N ALA A 277 -11.34 3.08 8.59
CA ALA A 277 -11.85 2.00 7.77
C ALA A 277 -12.83 1.11 8.55
N THR A 278 -12.65 0.95 9.87
CA THR A 278 -13.57 0.20 10.73
C THR A 278 -15.01 0.77 10.65
N LEU A 279 -15.16 2.09 10.50
CA LEU A 279 -16.48 2.72 10.36
C LEU A 279 -17.26 2.17 9.16
N GLY A 280 -16.58 1.86 8.04
CA GLY A 280 -17.20 1.24 6.88
C GLY A 280 -17.57 -0.22 7.10
N HIS A 281 -16.69 -0.96 7.75
CA HIS A 281 -16.95 -2.37 8.06
C HIS A 281 -18.14 -2.58 8.99
N LEU A 282 -18.53 -1.58 9.78
CA LEU A 282 -19.77 -1.62 10.58
C LEU A 282 -21.04 -1.83 9.74
N PHE A 283 -20.99 -1.45 8.48
CA PHE A 283 -22.07 -1.61 7.50
C PHE A 283 -21.81 -2.77 6.52
N GLY A 284 -20.75 -3.56 6.71
CA GLY A 284 -20.34 -4.60 5.79
C GLY A 284 -19.65 -4.09 4.51
N ALA A 285 -19.20 -2.83 4.52
CA ALA A 285 -18.55 -2.18 3.38
C ALA A 285 -17.05 -2.49 3.35
N THR A 286 -16.68 -3.69 2.91
CA THR A 286 -15.28 -4.17 2.95
C THR A 286 -14.31 -3.36 2.08
N ALA A 287 -14.79 -2.72 1.02
CA ALA A 287 -13.98 -1.89 0.11
C ALA A 287 -13.79 -0.43 0.59
N VAL A 288 -14.32 -0.07 1.77
CA VAL A 288 -14.31 1.33 2.26
C VAL A 288 -12.91 1.94 2.28
N GLY A 289 -11.88 1.18 2.69
CA GLY A 289 -10.50 1.65 2.74
C GLY A 289 -10.02 2.16 1.37
N ARG A 290 -10.30 1.43 0.31
CA ARG A 290 -9.95 1.81 -1.07
C ARG A 290 -10.68 3.08 -1.51
N TYR A 291 -11.97 3.22 -1.21
CA TYR A 291 -12.72 4.44 -1.54
C TYR A 291 -12.26 5.64 -0.73
N LEU A 292 -11.80 5.46 0.50
CA LEU A 292 -11.17 6.54 1.27
C LEU A 292 -9.90 7.05 0.56
N GLN A 293 -9.07 6.15 0.01
CA GLN A 293 -7.88 6.52 -0.76
C GLN A 293 -8.25 7.24 -2.07
N LEU A 294 -9.24 6.73 -2.80
CA LEU A 294 -9.71 7.36 -4.03
C LEU A 294 -10.23 8.79 -3.79
N ILE A 295 -11.05 8.98 -2.75
CA ILE A 295 -11.53 10.31 -2.36
C ILE A 295 -10.35 11.18 -1.89
N GLY A 296 -9.37 10.59 -1.21
CA GLY A 296 -8.12 11.23 -0.84
C GLY A 296 -7.36 11.77 -2.05
N LEU A 297 -7.23 10.98 -3.11
CA LEU A 297 -6.62 11.40 -4.38
C LEU A 297 -7.35 12.59 -5.01
N MET A 298 -8.67 12.49 -5.13
CA MET A 298 -9.50 13.59 -5.66
C MET A 298 -9.33 14.86 -4.82
N SER A 299 -9.37 14.71 -3.50
CA SER A 299 -9.21 15.83 -2.56
C SER A 299 -7.81 16.48 -2.66
N ALA A 300 -6.76 15.69 -2.86
CA ALA A 300 -5.41 16.19 -3.08
C ALA A 300 -5.31 16.97 -4.40
N GLY A 301 -5.87 16.44 -5.49
CA GLY A 301 -5.92 17.13 -6.77
C GLY A 301 -6.64 18.48 -6.68
N VAL A 302 -7.82 18.52 -6.07
CA VAL A 302 -8.60 19.75 -5.84
C VAL A 302 -7.85 20.72 -4.93
N ALA A 303 -7.24 20.25 -3.85
CA ALA A 303 -6.52 21.08 -2.90
C ALA A 303 -5.29 21.75 -3.55
N ILE A 304 -4.50 20.99 -4.32
CA ILE A 304 -3.33 21.52 -5.06
C ILE A 304 -3.78 22.49 -6.15
N TRP A 305 -4.85 22.18 -6.86
CA TRP A 305 -5.42 23.11 -7.83
C TRP A 305 -5.78 24.45 -7.20
N TRP A 306 -6.59 24.41 -6.15
CA TRP A 306 -7.04 25.58 -5.43
C TRP A 306 -5.87 26.35 -4.78
N TRP A 307 -4.91 25.64 -4.24
CA TRP A 307 -3.68 26.20 -3.71
C TRP A 307 -2.89 26.95 -4.78
N GLY A 308 -2.78 26.35 -5.96
CA GLY A 308 -2.13 26.96 -7.11
C GLY A 308 -2.85 28.22 -7.58
N HIS A 309 -4.19 28.23 -7.60
CA HIS A 309 -4.98 29.42 -7.94
C HIS A 309 -4.66 30.60 -7.03
N ARG A 310 -4.56 30.35 -5.73
CA ARG A 310 -4.23 31.40 -4.73
C ARG A 310 -2.80 31.92 -4.81
N HIS A 311 -1.87 31.15 -5.33
CA HIS A 311 -0.44 31.43 -5.26
C HIS A 311 0.24 31.61 -6.63
N GLY A 312 -0.40 31.14 -7.69
CA GLY A 312 0.11 31.21 -9.06
C GLY A 312 -0.71 30.37 -10.03
N SER A 313 -0.40 30.41 -11.30
CA SER A 313 -1.19 29.74 -12.35
C SER A 313 -0.82 28.27 -12.58
N LEU A 314 0.08 27.69 -11.81
CA LEU A 314 0.56 26.32 -11.98
C LEU A 314 -0.34 25.25 -11.32
N GLY A 315 -1.39 25.65 -10.59
CA GLY A 315 -2.26 24.73 -9.86
C GLY A 315 -2.84 23.59 -10.68
N PRO A 316 -3.47 23.85 -11.83
CA PRO A 316 -4.01 22.81 -12.71
C PRO A 316 -2.95 21.80 -13.16
N LEU A 317 -1.78 22.28 -13.58
CA LEU A 317 -0.65 21.43 -13.99
C LEU A 317 -0.14 20.56 -12.84
N ALA A 318 0.04 21.15 -11.67
CA ALA A 318 0.50 20.46 -10.47
C ALA A 318 -0.50 19.40 -9.98
N ALA A 319 -1.79 19.70 -10.05
CA ALA A 319 -2.85 18.74 -9.73
C ALA A 319 -2.82 17.51 -10.64
N VAL A 320 -2.67 17.73 -11.96
CA VAL A 320 -2.50 16.61 -12.90
C VAL A 320 -1.24 15.82 -12.59
N ALA A 321 -0.09 16.49 -12.39
CA ALA A 321 1.18 15.83 -12.10
C ALA A 321 1.07 14.87 -10.90
N ILE A 322 0.32 15.23 -9.86
CA ILE A 322 0.06 14.33 -8.74
C ILE A 322 -0.86 13.18 -9.15
N VAL A 323 -1.99 13.48 -9.77
CA VAL A 323 -3.04 12.48 -10.04
C VAL A 323 -2.61 11.44 -11.07
N VAL A 324 -1.79 11.82 -12.06
CA VAL A 324 -1.30 10.88 -13.10
C VAL A 324 -0.07 10.10 -12.68
N THR A 325 0.59 10.44 -11.57
CA THR A 325 1.77 9.71 -11.10
C THR A 325 1.40 8.25 -10.81
N PRO A 326 2.08 7.26 -11.43
CA PRO A 326 1.68 5.85 -11.33
C PRO A 326 1.59 5.33 -9.90
N SER A 327 2.57 5.64 -9.05
CA SER A 327 2.56 5.23 -7.65
C SER A 327 1.40 5.85 -6.85
N VAL A 328 1.03 7.10 -7.16
CA VAL A 328 -0.12 7.79 -6.53
C VAL A 328 -1.42 7.13 -6.96
N PHE A 329 -1.57 6.84 -8.25
CA PHE A 329 -2.72 6.15 -8.78
C PHE A 329 -2.86 4.75 -8.15
N TRP A 330 -1.78 3.98 -8.09
CA TRP A 330 -1.78 2.65 -7.51
C TRP A 330 -2.20 2.70 -6.05
N GLN A 331 -1.58 3.55 -5.24
CA GLN A 331 -1.92 3.70 -3.83
C GLN A 331 -3.36 4.21 -3.62
N ALA A 332 -3.90 5.00 -4.54
CA ALA A 332 -5.28 5.45 -4.47
C ALA A 332 -6.31 4.35 -4.77
N SER A 333 -5.89 3.25 -5.36
CA SER A 333 -6.75 2.12 -5.77
C SER A 333 -6.73 0.95 -4.80
N THR A 334 -5.83 0.96 -3.82
CA THR A 334 -5.64 -0.10 -2.83
C THR A 334 -6.12 0.33 -1.44
N ALA A 335 -6.35 -0.61 -0.54
CA ALA A 335 -6.71 -0.30 0.84
C ALA A 335 -5.48 0.06 1.71
N ASP A 336 -4.40 0.51 1.09
CA ASP A 336 -3.25 1.08 1.81
C ASP A 336 -3.57 2.48 2.38
N ASP A 337 -2.69 3.11 3.14
CA ASP A 337 -2.95 4.39 3.80
C ASP A 337 -2.21 5.58 3.15
N ASP A 338 -1.33 5.33 2.21
CA ASP A 338 -0.30 6.29 1.78
C ASP A 338 -0.86 7.58 1.14
N ILE A 339 -1.99 7.55 0.43
CA ILE A 339 -2.60 8.75 -0.14
C ILE A 339 -3.22 9.65 0.94
N LEU A 340 -3.92 9.05 1.89
CA LEU A 340 -4.47 9.83 3.03
C LEU A 340 -3.34 10.40 3.88
N LEU A 341 -2.22 9.68 4.04
CA LEU A 341 -1.03 10.18 4.73
C LEU A 341 -0.42 11.38 4.00
N ALA A 342 -0.33 11.30 2.67
CA ALA A 342 0.16 12.42 1.85
C ALA A 342 -0.80 13.62 1.91
N LEU A 343 -2.10 13.38 1.93
CA LEU A 343 -3.13 14.41 2.11
C LEU A 343 -3.03 15.07 3.51
N CYS A 344 -2.77 14.29 4.55
CA CYS A 344 -2.55 14.81 5.91
C CYS A 344 -1.31 15.72 5.98
N ALA A 345 -0.22 15.31 5.34
CA ALA A 345 1.00 16.13 5.30
C ALA A 345 0.78 17.44 4.54
N LEU A 346 0.09 17.37 3.41
CA LEU A 346 -0.31 18.55 2.65
C LEU A 346 -1.22 19.48 3.50
N ALA A 347 -2.21 18.91 4.18
CA ALA A 347 -3.13 19.66 5.03
C ALA A 347 -2.40 20.39 6.17
N LEU A 348 -1.45 19.72 6.83
CA LEU A 348 -0.65 20.36 7.88
C LEU A 348 0.25 21.45 7.32
N ALA A 349 0.89 21.24 6.17
CA ALA A 349 1.69 22.27 5.52
C ALA A 349 0.86 23.50 5.15
N VAL A 350 -0.36 23.28 4.59
CA VAL A 350 -1.32 24.35 4.29
C VAL A 350 -1.74 25.09 5.56
N ALA A 351 -2.08 24.38 6.65
CA ALA A 351 -2.45 24.96 7.92
C ALA A 351 -1.34 25.89 8.49
N ILE A 352 -0.10 25.42 8.41
CA ILE A 352 1.08 26.18 8.82
C ILE A 352 1.27 27.45 7.98
N VAL A 353 1.14 27.32 6.67
CA VAL A 353 1.27 28.48 5.76
C VAL A 353 0.18 29.50 6.03
N GLU A 354 -1.07 29.07 6.16
CA GLU A 354 -2.18 29.98 6.47
C GLU A 354 -2.01 30.65 7.84
N SER A 355 -1.56 29.90 8.85
CA SER A 355 -1.31 30.49 10.17
C SER A 355 -0.16 31.51 10.17
N VAL A 356 0.91 31.26 9.43
CA VAL A 356 2.03 32.24 9.29
C VAL A 356 1.58 33.51 8.60
N ARG A 357 0.64 33.43 7.65
CA ARG A 357 0.12 34.59 6.89
C ARG A 357 -0.87 35.41 7.67
N THR A 358 -1.81 34.75 8.36
CA THR A 358 -2.92 35.43 9.03
C THR A 358 -2.54 36.02 10.39
N GLU A 359 -1.58 35.47 11.07
CA GLU A 359 -1.28 35.79 12.46
C GLU A 359 -0.35 37.00 12.66
N ARG A 360 0.01 37.81 11.68
CA ARG A 360 0.86 39.02 11.85
C ARG A 360 1.70 39.04 13.14
N GLY A 361 2.17 37.86 13.62
CA GLY A 361 3.06 37.72 14.79
C GLY A 361 2.41 37.38 16.13
N ARG A 362 1.10 37.24 16.25
CA ARG A 362 0.41 36.83 17.50
C ARG A 362 -0.52 35.64 17.25
N PRO A 363 -0.02 34.40 17.32
CA PRO A 363 -0.87 33.23 17.22
C PRO A 363 -1.84 33.20 18.39
N THR A 364 -3.09 32.89 18.11
CA THR A 364 -4.06 32.57 19.16
C THR A 364 -3.67 31.24 19.82
N ARG A 365 -3.99 31.08 21.09
CA ARG A 365 -3.79 29.80 21.83
C ARG A 365 -4.44 28.64 21.08
N GLY A 366 -5.63 28.89 20.53
CA GLY A 366 -6.41 27.90 19.78
C GLY A 366 -5.72 27.44 18.50
N VAL A 367 -5.07 28.34 17.75
CA VAL A 367 -4.30 27.94 16.55
C VAL A 367 -3.10 27.07 16.93
N ALA A 368 -2.37 27.42 17.98
CA ALA A 368 -1.23 26.61 18.44
C ALA A 368 -1.68 25.21 18.88
N PHE A 369 -2.77 25.13 19.61
CA PHE A 369 -3.35 23.88 20.04
C PHE A 369 -3.88 23.05 18.88
N ALA A 370 -4.59 23.68 17.93
CA ALA A 370 -5.09 23.02 16.72
C ALA A 370 -3.97 22.44 15.84
N LEU A 371 -2.87 23.19 15.63
CA LEU A 371 -1.70 22.69 14.90
C LEU A 371 -1.04 21.52 15.64
N GLY A 372 -1.01 21.58 16.96
CA GLY A 372 -0.55 20.46 17.79
C GLY A 372 -1.43 19.21 17.64
N LEU A 373 -2.76 19.35 17.68
CA LEU A 373 -3.69 18.23 17.45
C LEU A 373 -3.47 17.58 16.09
N MET A 374 -3.32 18.40 15.03
CA MET A 374 -3.08 17.90 13.69
C MET A 374 -1.69 17.22 13.56
N ALA A 375 -0.65 17.81 14.13
CA ALA A 375 0.69 17.23 14.09
C ALA A 375 0.81 15.96 14.94
N GLY A 376 0.11 15.89 16.07
CA GLY A 376 0.06 14.71 16.94
C GLY A 376 -0.59 13.50 16.29
N SER A 377 -1.44 13.69 15.28
CA SER A 377 -1.99 12.57 14.52
C SER A 377 -0.95 11.86 13.64
N GLY A 378 0.16 12.52 13.28
CA GLY A 378 1.18 11.96 12.40
C GLY A 378 1.79 10.63 12.86
N PRO A 379 2.36 10.55 14.10
CA PRO A 379 2.89 9.30 14.66
C PRO A 379 1.86 8.16 14.73
N SER A 380 0.60 8.52 14.90
CA SER A 380 -0.52 7.58 15.00
C SER A 380 -1.04 7.14 13.64
N LEU A 381 -0.83 7.94 12.60
CA LEU A 381 -1.11 7.57 11.22
C LEU A 381 -0.08 6.55 10.72
N LYS A 382 1.19 6.94 10.73
CA LYS A 382 2.32 6.06 10.38
C LYS A 382 3.61 6.67 10.92
N LEU A 383 4.43 5.88 11.57
CA LEU A 383 5.59 6.37 12.32
C LEU A 383 6.57 7.18 11.47
N HIS A 384 6.75 6.83 10.20
CA HIS A 384 7.67 7.54 9.29
C HIS A 384 7.22 8.97 8.92
N LEU A 385 5.95 9.35 9.18
CA LEU A 385 5.49 10.74 9.03
C LEU A 385 5.93 11.65 10.17
N THR A 386 6.28 11.06 11.31
CA THR A 386 6.62 11.82 12.52
C THR A 386 7.67 12.90 12.26
N PRO A 387 8.79 12.64 11.54
CA PRO A 387 9.79 13.66 11.28
C PRO A 387 9.23 14.85 10.48
N LEU A 388 8.50 14.58 9.40
CA LEU A 388 7.92 15.65 8.58
C LEU A 388 6.94 16.51 9.40
N PHE A 389 6.06 15.90 10.18
CA PHE A 389 5.08 16.60 11.01
C PHE A 389 5.77 17.39 12.13
N ALA A 390 6.75 16.77 12.80
CA ALA A 390 7.53 17.42 13.84
C ALA A 390 8.31 18.62 13.30
N PHE A 391 8.97 18.50 12.16
CA PHE A 391 9.74 19.60 11.58
C PHE A 391 8.84 20.72 11.03
N LEU A 392 7.68 20.39 10.46
CA LEU A 392 6.68 21.39 10.08
C LEU A 392 6.21 22.20 11.30
N LEU A 393 5.83 21.51 12.38
CA LEU A 393 5.38 22.14 13.61
C LEU A 393 6.50 22.95 14.28
N LEU A 394 7.70 22.37 14.41
CA LEU A 394 8.86 23.04 14.98
C LEU A 394 9.25 24.29 14.18
N GLY A 395 9.29 24.18 12.86
CA GLY A 395 9.55 25.33 11.98
C GLY A 395 8.52 26.45 12.19
N TRP A 396 7.24 26.11 12.38
CA TRP A 396 6.21 27.09 12.70
C TRP A 396 6.40 27.71 14.10
N ILE A 397 6.75 26.90 15.11
CA ILE A 397 7.00 27.38 16.48
C ILE A 397 8.16 28.37 16.47
N VAL A 398 9.29 27.99 15.88
CA VAL A 398 10.51 28.83 15.82
C VAL A 398 10.30 30.08 14.96
N ALA A 399 9.42 30.01 13.99
CA ALA A 399 9.01 31.18 13.23
C ALA A 399 8.37 32.30 14.08
N GLY A 400 8.09 32.09 15.37
CA GLY A 400 7.74 33.15 16.34
C GLY A 400 8.88 34.14 16.55
N ARG A 401 8.62 35.45 16.40
CA ARG A 401 9.68 36.48 16.51
C ARG A 401 10.15 36.76 17.93
N ARG A 402 9.34 36.43 18.96
CA ARG A 402 9.61 36.71 20.38
C ARG A 402 9.69 35.43 21.19
N SER A 403 10.64 35.34 22.12
CA SER A 403 10.81 34.15 22.97
C SER A 403 9.54 33.75 23.72
N ARG A 404 8.81 34.72 24.30
CA ARG A 404 7.51 34.41 24.96
C ARG A 404 6.46 33.85 24.00
N SER A 405 6.47 34.24 22.72
CA SER A 405 5.55 33.68 21.73
C SER A 405 5.94 32.25 21.33
N VAL A 406 7.23 31.96 21.29
CA VAL A 406 7.75 30.61 21.03
C VAL A 406 7.34 29.64 22.13
N LEU A 407 7.54 30.00 23.40
CA LEU A 407 7.16 29.17 24.54
C LEU A 407 5.63 28.89 24.59
N ARG A 408 4.81 29.91 24.31
CA ARG A 408 3.36 29.72 24.22
C ARG A 408 2.96 28.77 23.08
N ARG A 409 3.54 28.95 21.89
CA ARG A 409 3.30 28.05 20.76
C ARG A 409 3.68 26.62 21.14
N LEU A 410 4.88 26.46 21.71
CA LEU A 410 5.37 25.15 22.14
C LEU A 410 4.39 24.50 23.14
N GLY A 411 4.03 25.19 24.23
CA GLY A 411 3.19 24.62 25.27
C GLY A 411 1.81 24.17 24.78
N TYR A 412 1.10 25.02 24.03
CA TYR A 412 -0.21 24.66 23.48
C TYR A 412 -0.11 23.62 22.36
N SER A 413 0.93 23.65 21.55
CA SER A 413 1.15 22.62 20.53
C SER A 413 1.49 21.27 21.14
N LEU A 414 2.34 21.23 22.17
CA LEU A 414 2.66 19.97 22.87
C LEU A 414 1.42 19.37 23.54
N LEU A 415 0.55 20.21 24.12
CA LEU A 415 -0.72 19.75 24.66
C LEU A 415 -1.61 19.12 23.57
N GLY A 416 -1.68 19.75 22.39
CA GLY A 416 -2.40 19.20 21.24
C GLY A 416 -1.79 17.88 20.76
N VAL A 417 -0.47 17.81 20.61
CA VAL A 417 0.27 16.59 20.24
C VAL A 417 0.02 15.47 21.25
N ALA A 418 0.01 15.79 22.54
CA ALA A 418 -0.23 14.80 23.59
C ALA A 418 -1.64 14.18 23.49
N ILE A 419 -2.65 14.98 23.19
CA ILE A 419 -4.05 14.50 23.11
C ILE A 419 -4.24 13.51 21.93
N THR A 420 -3.68 13.77 20.78
CA THR A 420 -3.89 12.93 19.60
C THR A 420 -2.78 11.90 19.37
N GLY A 421 -1.55 12.19 19.79
CA GLY A 421 -0.39 11.34 19.56
C GLY A 421 -0.13 10.30 20.64
N LEU A 422 -0.35 10.64 21.91
CA LEU A 422 -0.03 9.71 23.00
C LEU A 422 -0.99 8.52 23.12
N PRO A 423 -2.33 8.65 23.00
CA PRO A 423 -3.23 7.53 23.26
C PRO A 423 -2.93 6.28 22.42
N PRO A 424 -2.73 6.35 21.09
CA PRO A 424 -2.37 5.17 20.30
C PRO A 424 -1.02 4.57 20.69
N LEU A 425 -0.03 5.41 21.05
CA LEU A 425 1.28 4.93 21.50
C LEU A 425 1.20 4.24 22.87
N ILE A 426 0.41 4.79 23.80
CA ILE A 426 0.19 4.20 25.11
C ILE A 426 -0.55 2.86 24.98
N LEU A 427 -1.55 2.79 24.13
CA LEU A 427 -2.29 1.56 23.88
C LEU A 427 -1.38 0.48 23.30
N ARG A 428 -0.57 0.84 22.31
CA ARG A 428 0.41 -0.09 21.75
C ARG A 428 1.41 -0.55 22.80
N TRP A 429 1.89 0.36 23.63
CA TRP A 429 2.78 -0.01 24.72
C TRP A 429 2.13 -0.97 25.71
N ALA A 430 0.88 -0.69 26.12
CA ALA A 430 0.12 -1.57 27.00
C ALA A 430 -0.09 -2.97 26.39
N ASP A 431 -0.37 -3.04 25.10
CA ASP A 431 -0.67 -4.29 24.41
C ASP A 431 0.59 -5.08 24.05
N SER A 432 1.65 -4.43 23.58
CA SER A 432 2.83 -5.11 23.03
C SER A 432 4.14 -4.92 23.85
N GLY A 433 4.16 -4.02 24.82
CA GLY A 433 5.37 -3.64 25.54
C GLY A 433 6.29 -2.67 24.79
N ASN A 434 5.92 -2.28 23.54
CA ASN A 434 6.69 -1.35 22.72
C ASN A 434 5.77 -0.32 22.05
N PRO A 435 5.86 0.99 22.39
CA PRO A 435 4.95 2.00 21.86
C PRO A 435 5.15 2.27 20.37
N VAL A 436 6.24 1.83 19.78
CA VAL A 436 6.62 2.07 18.39
C VAL A 436 6.98 0.78 17.64
N LEU A 437 6.45 -0.35 18.13
CA LEU A 437 6.68 -1.67 17.54
C LEU A 437 6.44 -1.63 16.00
N PRO A 438 7.31 -2.28 15.20
CA PRO A 438 8.49 -3.05 15.54
C PRO A 438 9.77 -2.22 15.75
N ALA A 439 9.73 -0.90 15.50
CA ALA A 439 10.90 -0.04 15.64
C ALA A 439 11.43 0.00 17.09
N TYR A 440 12.74 0.16 17.21
CA TYR A 440 13.45 0.28 18.52
C TYR A 440 13.22 -0.89 19.47
N ASN A 441 12.98 -2.10 18.96
CA ASN A 441 12.72 -3.25 19.82
C ASN A 441 13.94 -3.67 20.64
N ASN A 442 15.14 -3.37 20.19
CA ASN A 442 16.37 -3.48 20.98
C ASN A 442 16.33 -2.69 22.31
N ILE A 443 15.54 -1.60 22.37
CA ILE A 443 15.33 -0.78 23.58
C ILE A 443 14.15 -1.33 24.40
N PHE A 444 12.99 -1.50 23.76
CA PHE A 444 11.73 -1.83 24.45
C PHE A 444 11.57 -3.32 24.75
N ARG A 445 12.27 -4.20 23.99
CA ARG A 445 12.27 -5.67 24.19
C ARG A 445 10.87 -6.28 24.23
N SER A 446 10.03 -5.90 23.28
CA SER A 446 8.72 -6.53 23.13
C SER A 446 8.89 -8.00 22.83
N LYS A 447 8.15 -8.83 23.56
CA LYS A 447 8.11 -10.29 23.35
C LYS A 447 7.50 -10.70 22.02
N TYR A 448 6.86 -9.79 21.30
CA TYR A 448 6.23 -10.05 20.01
C TYR A 448 7.13 -9.75 18.81
N TRP A 449 8.36 -9.28 19.03
CA TRP A 449 9.32 -9.02 17.97
C TRP A 449 10.68 -9.55 18.38
N LEU A 450 11.11 -10.61 17.72
CA LEU A 450 12.32 -11.33 18.07
C LEU A 450 13.60 -10.61 17.60
N PRO A 451 14.74 -10.82 18.26
CA PRO A 451 16.03 -10.33 17.78
C PRO A 451 16.39 -10.79 16.37
N VAL A 452 15.97 -11.99 15.97
CA VAL A 452 16.16 -12.48 14.60
C VAL A 452 15.41 -11.63 13.57
N ASN A 453 14.26 -11.11 13.94
CA ASN A 453 13.48 -10.20 13.07
C ASN A 453 14.15 -8.83 12.89
N GLU A 454 15.02 -8.42 13.83
CA GLU A 454 15.86 -7.22 13.66
C GLU A 454 16.95 -7.44 12.60
N GLN A 455 17.38 -8.69 12.39
CA GLN A 455 18.33 -9.07 11.35
C GLN A 455 17.66 -9.25 9.99
N LEU A 456 16.34 -9.42 9.93
CA LEU A 456 15.53 -9.31 8.72
C LEU A 456 15.47 -7.86 8.20
N ASN A 457 16.50 -7.08 8.53
CA ASN A 457 16.72 -5.78 7.90
C ASN A 457 16.66 -5.97 6.41
N PHE A 458 15.53 -5.62 5.87
CA PHE A 458 15.13 -5.78 4.49
C PHE A 458 16.31 -5.45 3.56
N PRO A 459 16.93 -6.42 2.91
CA PRO A 459 18.22 -6.23 2.24
C PRO A 459 18.16 -5.24 1.07
N PHE A 460 16.97 -5.01 0.49
CA PHE A 460 16.81 -4.06 -0.61
C PHE A 460 16.89 -2.59 -0.19
N TRP A 461 16.82 -2.30 1.10
CA TRP A 461 16.78 -0.94 1.61
C TRP A 461 18.17 -0.40 1.92
N MET A 462 19.20 -1.24 1.89
CA MET A 462 20.39 -0.97 2.65
C MET A 462 21.60 -0.52 1.89
N HIS A 463 21.74 -0.77 0.62
CA HIS A 463 23.00 -0.48 -0.05
C HIS A 463 22.82 0.36 -1.32
N PRO A 464 22.65 1.69 -1.18
CA PRO A 464 23.05 2.53 -2.28
C PRO A 464 24.57 2.33 -2.39
N GLY A 465 25.04 1.76 -3.47
CA GLY A 465 26.46 1.62 -3.69
C GLY A 465 27.22 2.96 -3.49
N ALA A 466 28.50 2.99 -3.69
CA ALA A 466 29.43 4.09 -3.40
C ALA A 466 29.00 5.52 -3.81
N TRP A 467 27.99 5.69 -4.64
CA TRP A 467 27.50 6.96 -5.17
C TRP A 467 26.52 7.72 -4.26
N GLY A 468 26.17 7.14 -3.10
CA GLY A 468 25.37 7.83 -2.09
C GLY A 468 24.01 8.35 -2.57
N PRO A 469 23.55 9.49 -2.02
CA PRO A 469 22.21 10.04 -2.27
C PRO A 469 21.88 10.37 -3.72
N ILE A 470 22.86 10.81 -4.52
CA ILE A 470 22.64 11.24 -5.92
C ILE A 470 22.31 10.03 -6.80
N ALA A 471 23.11 8.95 -6.71
CA ALA A 471 22.84 7.73 -7.44
C ALA A 471 21.57 7.05 -6.93
N GLY A 472 21.25 7.17 -5.63
CA GLY A 472 20.00 6.69 -5.06
C GLY A 472 18.76 7.37 -5.64
N VAL A 473 18.79 8.69 -5.81
CA VAL A 473 17.72 9.44 -6.47
C VAL A 473 17.54 8.98 -7.92
N TRP A 474 18.64 8.79 -8.67
CA TRP A 474 18.57 8.27 -10.03
C TRP A 474 18.01 6.84 -10.08
N LYS A 475 18.53 5.94 -9.24
CA LYS A 475 18.02 4.56 -9.13
C LYS A 475 16.54 4.51 -8.75
N ALA A 476 16.09 5.38 -7.85
CA ALA A 476 14.69 5.47 -7.47
C ALA A 476 13.76 5.82 -8.64
N VAL A 477 14.26 6.48 -9.67
CA VAL A 477 13.50 6.79 -10.90
C VAL A 477 13.58 5.67 -11.91
N VAL A 478 14.79 5.14 -12.19
CA VAL A 478 15.02 4.20 -13.30
C VAL A 478 14.90 2.74 -12.91
N ASP A 479 15.15 2.40 -11.63
CA ASP A 479 15.06 1.04 -11.10
C ASP A 479 14.50 1.05 -9.66
N PRO A 480 13.24 1.43 -9.48
CA PRO A 480 12.65 1.57 -8.16
C PRO A 480 12.48 0.25 -7.40
N LYS A 481 12.60 -0.91 -8.06
CA LYS A 481 12.52 -2.24 -7.41
C LYS A 481 13.48 -2.40 -6.24
N LEU A 482 14.61 -1.70 -6.28
CA LEU A 482 15.57 -1.67 -5.17
C LEU A 482 15.07 -0.90 -3.94
N MET A 483 14.01 -0.10 -4.08
CA MET A 483 13.47 0.79 -3.05
C MET A 483 11.94 0.72 -2.91
N SER A 484 11.30 -0.13 -3.69
CA SER A 484 9.85 -0.37 -3.62
C SER A 484 9.55 -1.69 -4.27
N GLU A 485 8.85 -2.56 -3.55
CA GLU A 485 8.39 -3.83 -4.07
C GLU A 485 7.57 -3.59 -5.33
N ASP A 486 7.84 -4.35 -6.37
CA ASP A 486 7.09 -4.40 -7.62
C ASP A 486 6.86 -3.06 -8.35
N ALA A 487 7.50 -1.96 -7.93
CA ALA A 487 7.34 -0.69 -8.61
C ALA A 487 8.09 -0.71 -9.96
N PRO A 488 7.41 -0.48 -11.09
CA PRO A 488 8.06 -0.38 -12.38
C PRO A 488 8.87 0.93 -12.48
N PRO A 489 9.87 0.98 -13.38
CA PRO A 489 10.58 2.21 -13.69
C PRO A 489 9.64 3.39 -13.94
N GLY A 490 9.98 4.58 -13.44
CA GLY A 490 9.19 5.79 -13.60
C GLY A 490 8.02 5.96 -12.63
N ALA A 491 7.66 4.94 -11.84
CA ALA A 491 6.47 5.00 -10.97
C ALA A 491 6.46 6.17 -9.97
N PHE A 492 7.63 6.64 -9.53
CA PHE A 492 7.80 7.73 -8.57
C PHE A 492 8.47 8.98 -9.16
N GLY A 493 8.78 8.99 -10.46
CA GLY A 493 9.64 10.01 -11.08
C GLY A 493 9.19 11.45 -10.83
N VAL A 494 7.90 11.73 -11.02
CA VAL A 494 7.32 13.08 -10.85
C VAL A 494 7.47 13.58 -9.41
N LEU A 495 7.23 12.73 -8.41
CA LEU A 495 7.29 13.14 -6.99
C LEU A 495 8.73 13.32 -6.50
N ILE A 496 9.64 12.44 -6.92
CA ILE A 496 11.06 12.57 -6.64
C ILE A 496 11.59 13.87 -7.26
N GLY A 497 11.22 14.13 -8.53
CA GLY A 497 11.55 15.37 -9.20
C GLY A 497 11.00 16.61 -8.49
N ALA A 498 9.75 16.54 -8.04
CA ALA A 498 9.15 17.62 -7.27
C ALA A 498 9.91 17.88 -5.95
N LEU A 499 10.33 16.83 -5.24
CA LEU A 499 11.12 16.98 -4.02
C LEU A 499 12.48 17.62 -4.31
N VAL A 500 13.21 17.13 -5.30
CA VAL A 500 14.52 17.69 -5.70
C VAL A 500 14.38 19.15 -6.12
N ILE A 501 13.40 19.47 -6.96
CA ILE A 501 13.14 20.85 -7.42
C ILE A 501 12.75 21.75 -6.24
N ALA A 502 11.88 21.29 -5.35
CA ALA A 502 11.48 22.07 -4.17
C ALA A 502 12.67 22.38 -3.26
N LEU A 503 13.56 21.41 -3.04
CA LEU A 503 14.76 21.59 -2.23
C LEU A 503 15.75 22.57 -2.92
N LEU A 504 15.97 22.44 -4.22
CA LEU A 504 16.85 23.33 -4.99
C LEU A 504 16.30 24.75 -5.06
N LEU A 505 15.04 24.94 -5.44
CA LEU A 505 14.39 26.26 -5.46
C LEU A 505 14.37 26.87 -4.07
N GLY A 506 14.12 26.05 -3.06
CA GLY A 506 14.20 26.47 -1.69
C GLY A 506 15.60 26.88 -1.24
N TRP A 507 16.67 26.27 -1.74
CA TRP A 507 18.06 26.64 -1.46
C TRP A 507 18.46 27.97 -2.10
N ILE A 508 18.14 28.16 -3.38
CA ILE A 508 18.67 29.25 -4.20
C ILE A 508 17.80 30.52 -4.15
N GLY A 509 16.51 30.42 -3.81
CA GLY A 509 15.60 31.56 -3.75
C GLY A 509 15.96 32.53 -2.61
N SER A 510 16.34 33.79 -2.94
CA SER A 510 16.67 34.81 -1.95
C SER A 510 15.45 35.48 -1.30
N ASP A 511 14.33 35.60 -2.02
CA ASP A 511 13.10 36.27 -1.58
C ASP A 511 12.01 35.32 -1.14
N ARG A 512 12.31 34.52 -0.13
CA ARG A 512 11.35 33.54 0.40
C ARG A 512 10.40 34.22 1.37
N SER A 513 9.12 33.99 1.15
CA SER A 513 8.15 34.26 2.19
C SER A 513 8.50 33.47 3.45
N ARG A 514 8.16 33.97 4.61
CA ARG A 514 8.39 33.29 5.88
C ARG A 514 7.73 31.90 5.89
N ALA A 515 6.56 31.78 5.26
CA ALA A 515 5.82 30.54 5.14
C ALA A 515 6.57 29.50 4.28
N SER A 516 7.09 29.89 3.10
CA SER A 516 7.85 28.98 2.24
C SER A 516 9.16 28.49 2.89
N ARG A 517 9.82 29.36 3.67
CA ARG A 517 10.99 28.95 4.46
C ARG A 517 10.68 27.90 5.50
N VAL A 518 9.56 28.03 6.23
CA VAL A 518 9.15 27.03 7.23
C VAL A 518 8.93 25.67 6.56
N VAL A 519 8.22 25.62 5.45
CA VAL A 519 7.96 24.36 4.73
C VAL A 519 9.25 23.76 4.18
N TRP A 520 10.12 24.59 3.60
CA TRP A 520 11.40 24.13 3.06
C TRP A 520 12.34 23.57 4.13
N VAL A 521 12.47 24.27 5.26
CA VAL A 521 13.30 23.84 6.40
C VAL A 521 12.79 22.52 6.98
N ALA A 522 11.47 22.23 6.87
CA ALA A 522 10.90 20.97 7.31
C ALA A 522 11.14 19.83 6.32
N LEU A 523 11.10 20.10 5.02
CA LEU A 523 11.29 19.07 3.99
C LEU A 523 12.70 18.51 3.97
N LEU A 524 13.72 19.34 4.18
CA LEU A 524 15.11 18.90 4.13
C LEU A 524 15.43 17.82 5.17
N PRO A 525 15.21 18.02 6.50
CA PRO A 525 15.49 16.98 7.47
C PRO A 525 14.55 15.78 7.33
N ALA A 526 13.31 15.95 6.83
CA ALA A 526 12.43 14.83 6.55
C ALA A 526 12.99 13.95 5.41
N ALA A 527 13.51 14.53 4.35
CA ALA A 527 14.17 13.81 3.26
C ALA A 527 15.46 13.11 3.74
N VAL A 528 16.26 13.79 4.57
CA VAL A 528 17.46 13.19 5.18
C VAL A 528 17.09 12.03 6.09
N PHE A 529 16.06 12.19 6.93
CA PHE A 529 15.59 11.13 7.80
C PHE A 529 15.12 9.91 7.00
N TRP A 530 14.32 10.14 5.95
CA TRP A 530 13.89 9.07 5.05
C TRP A 530 15.11 8.33 4.46
N TRP A 531 16.12 9.08 4.00
CA TRP A 531 17.34 8.51 3.43
C TRP A 531 18.14 7.69 4.44
N LEU A 532 18.20 8.12 5.68
CA LEU A 532 18.97 7.47 6.75
C LEU A 532 18.21 6.32 7.43
N SER A 533 16.88 6.27 7.29
CA SER A 533 16.04 5.28 7.95
C SER A 533 15.49 4.26 6.94
N LEU A 534 14.24 4.40 6.59
CA LEU A 534 13.52 3.51 5.69
C LEU A 534 13.44 4.14 4.29
N ARG A 535 14.28 3.68 3.37
CA ARG A 535 14.36 4.21 2.00
C ARG A 535 13.24 3.71 1.08
N TYR A 536 12.08 3.41 1.62
CA TYR A 536 10.95 2.93 0.85
C TYR A 536 10.29 4.09 0.11
N LEU A 537 10.15 3.97 -1.21
CA LEU A 537 9.75 5.11 -2.05
C LEU A 537 8.34 5.62 -1.77
N ARG A 538 7.38 4.73 -1.46
CA ARG A 538 6.01 5.16 -1.11
C ARG A 538 5.97 6.06 0.13
N TYR A 539 6.95 5.94 1.04
CA TYR A 539 7.06 6.81 2.20
C TYR A 539 7.51 8.24 1.86
N LEU A 540 7.93 8.50 0.61
CA LEU A 540 8.16 9.85 0.11
C LEU A 540 6.90 10.55 -0.42
N LEU A 541 5.78 9.85 -0.62
CA LEU A 541 4.54 10.47 -1.12
C LEU A 541 4.13 11.72 -0.33
N PRO A 542 4.13 11.70 1.03
CA PRO A 542 3.82 12.88 1.83
C PRO A 542 4.75 14.08 1.55
N ALA A 543 6.05 13.83 1.49
CA ALA A 543 7.04 14.86 1.17
C ALA A 543 6.90 15.36 -0.29
N GLY A 544 6.56 14.48 -1.22
CA GLY A 544 6.26 14.81 -2.62
C GLY A 544 5.08 15.79 -2.74
N PHE A 545 3.96 15.53 -2.07
CA PHE A 545 2.80 16.42 -2.09
C PHE A 545 3.11 17.79 -1.49
N VAL A 546 3.81 17.83 -0.36
CA VAL A 546 4.25 19.07 0.26
C VAL A 546 5.24 19.82 -0.64
N SER A 547 6.09 19.10 -1.37
CA SER A 547 7.04 19.68 -2.31
C SER A 547 6.35 20.37 -3.49
N VAL A 548 5.31 19.76 -4.04
CA VAL A 548 4.49 20.37 -5.11
C VAL A 548 3.86 21.69 -4.61
N ALA A 549 3.29 21.70 -3.41
CA ALA A 549 2.75 22.91 -2.80
C ALA A 549 3.84 23.98 -2.59
N LEU A 550 5.04 23.57 -2.16
CA LEU A 550 6.17 24.49 -1.98
C LEU A 550 6.67 25.06 -3.32
N ILE A 551 6.75 24.29 -4.38
CA ILE A 551 7.10 24.76 -5.73
C ILE A 551 6.15 25.88 -6.15
N ILE A 552 4.84 25.68 -6.00
CA ILE A 552 3.83 26.72 -6.30
C ILE A 552 4.08 27.98 -5.51
N MET A 553 4.43 27.87 -4.22
CA MET A 553 4.72 29.03 -3.38
C MET A 553 6.02 29.77 -3.77
N LEU A 554 7.00 29.04 -4.29
CA LEU A 554 8.31 29.59 -4.71
C LEU A 554 8.27 30.16 -6.12
N THR A 555 7.21 29.89 -6.89
CA THR A 555 7.00 30.37 -8.26
C THR A 555 5.78 31.30 -8.39
N PRO A 556 5.59 32.29 -7.50
CA PRO A 556 4.42 33.17 -7.54
C PRO A 556 4.40 33.99 -8.84
N GLY A 557 3.20 34.14 -9.40
CA GLY A 557 2.98 34.98 -10.57
C GLY A 557 3.48 34.41 -11.91
N VAL A 558 3.95 33.16 -11.93
CA VAL A 558 4.20 32.47 -13.22
C VAL A 558 2.85 32.27 -13.92
N LYS A 559 2.66 32.98 -15.01
CA LYS A 559 1.48 32.89 -15.88
C LYS A 559 1.89 32.27 -17.21
N LEU A 560 1.44 31.04 -17.43
CA LEU A 560 1.60 30.40 -18.73
C LEU A 560 0.62 31.05 -19.73
N ARG A 561 1.12 31.60 -20.83
CA ARG A 561 0.33 32.22 -21.89
C ARG A 561 0.82 31.77 -23.27
N GLY A 562 -0.06 31.75 -24.24
CA GLY A 562 0.29 31.43 -25.63
C GLY A 562 1.04 30.09 -25.75
N ARG A 563 2.22 30.06 -26.35
CA ARG A 563 3.02 28.84 -26.57
C ARG A 563 3.36 28.10 -25.27
N GLY A 564 3.60 28.83 -24.17
CA GLY A 564 3.90 28.19 -22.87
C GLY A 564 2.70 27.38 -22.33
N GLN A 565 1.49 27.85 -22.54
CA GLN A 565 0.27 27.13 -22.18
C GLN A 565 0.06 25.88 -23.06
N LEU A 566 0.31 25.98 -24.35
CA LEU A 566 0.21 24.86 -25.28
C LEU A 566 1.23 23.77 -24.93
N LEU A 567 2.48 24.15 -24.63
CA LEU A 567 3.51 23.21 -24.20
C LEU A 567 3.15 22.54 -22.87
N ALA A 568 2.55 23.27 -21.93
CA ALA A 568 2.10 22.68 -20.66
C ALA A 568 0.97 21.67 -20.88
N ILE A 569 0.00 21.96 -21.72
CA ILE A 569 -1.09 21.03 -22.08
C ILE A 569 -0.51 19.79 -22.78
N ALA A 570 0.37 19.97 -23.75
CA ALA A 570 1.04 18.86 -24.42
C ALA A 570 1.84 18.00 -23.42
N GLY A 571 2.57 18.63 -22.49
CA GLY A 571 3.30 17.94 -21.43
C GLY A 571 2.39 17.13 -20.50
N VAL A 572 1.26 17.71 -20.07
CA VAL A 572 0.25 17.02 -19.25
C VAL A 572 -0.34 15.82 -19.98
N THR A 573 -0.69 15.99 -21.25
CA THR A 573 -1.27 14.93 -22.09
C THR A 573 -0.26 13.80 -22.28
N LEU A 574 0.98 14.15 -22.57
CA LEU A 574 2.06 13.17 -22.73
C LEU A 574 2.36 12.43 -21.42
N ALA A 575 2.42 13.14 -20.29
CA ALA A 575 2.60 12.54 -18.97
C ALA A 575 1.45 11.56 -18.66
N ALA A 576 0.20 11.96 -18.88
CA ALA A 576 -0.95 11.08 -18.67
C ALA A 576 -0.92 9.83 -19.58
N ALA A 577 -0.49 9.99 -20.82
CA ALA A 577 -0.35 8.87 -21.76
C ALA A 577 0.81 7.93 -21.39
N ALA A 578 1.94 8.49 -20.95
CA ALA A 578 3.14 7.73 -20.59
C ALA A 578 3.04 7.05 -19.23
N SER A 579 2.39 7.67 -18.27
CA SER A 579 2.18 7.12 -16.91
C SER A 579 1.21 5.94 -16.91
N PHE A 580 0.25 5.92 -17.82
CA PHE A 580 -0.81 4.93 -17.82
C PHE A 580 -0.33 3.49 -18.08
N PRO A 581 0.60 3.19 -19.01
CA PRO A 581 1.20 1.86 -19.16
C PRO A 581 1.87 1.38 -17.88
N VAL A 582 2.65 2.26 -17.24
CA VAL A 582 3.34 1.96 -15.97
C VAL A 582 2.33 1.65 -14.86
N THR A 583 1.26 2.43 -14.79
CA THR A 583 0.18 2.23 -13.83
C THR A 583 -0.52 0.89 -14.05
N ILE A 584 -0.90 0.59 -15.28
CA ILE A 584 -1.60 -0.66 -15.61
C ILE A 584 -0.73 -1.87 -15.33
N SER A 585 0.60 -1.80 -15.55
CA SER A 585 1.50 -2.93 -15.32
C SER A 585 1.44 -3.43 -13.89
N GLN A 586 1.22 -2.55 -12.92
CA GLN A 586 1.10 -2.90 -11.50
C GLN A 586 -0.17 -3.70 -11.19
N PHE A 587 -1.22 -3.54 -11.98
CA PHE A 587 -2.52 -4.19 -11.75
C PHE A 587 -2.78 -5.38 -12.67
N TRP A 588 -1.95 -5.57 -13.70
CA TRP A 588 -2.20 -6.59 -14.72
C TRP A 588 -1.64 -7.97 -14.37
N ASN A 589 -0.92 -8.09 -13.28
CA ASN A 589 -0.33 -9.36 -12.81
C ASN A 589 -1.37 -10.39 -12.33
N VAL A 590 -2.64 -10.22 -12.68
CA VAL A 590 -3.66 -11.24 -12.43
C VAL A 590 -3.45 -12.38 -13.44
N PRO A 591 -3.13 -13.60 -12.99
CA PRO A 591 -2.72 -14.70 -13.85
C PRO A 591 -3.73 -15.11 -14.93
N ALA A 592 -4.99 -14.68 -14.80
CA ALA A 592 -6.07 -15.05 -15.73
C ALA A 592 -6.17 -14.10 -16.95
N HIS A 593 -5.24 -13.18 -17.15
CA HIS A 593 -5.24 -12.22 -18.26
C HIS A 593 -6.55 -11.42 -18.45
N LYS A 594 -7.39 -11.37 -17.42
CA LYS A 594 -8.66 -10.63 -17.47
C LYS A 594 -8.52 -9.29 -16.77
N PRO A 595 -8.91 -8.18 -17.41
CA PRO A 595 -8.79 -6.87 -16.82
C PRO A 595 -9.68 -6.71 -15.58
N PRO A 596 -9.23 -5.99 -14.55
CA PRO A 596 -9.98 -5.71 -13.33
C PRO A 596 -11.37 -5.12 -13.56
N ILE A 597 -11.57 -4.43 -14.69
CA ILE A 597 -12.86 -3.84 -15.04
C ILE A 597 -14.01 -4.86 -15.07
N TYR A 598 -13.75 -6.12 -15.47
CA TYR A 598 -14.80 -7.15 -15.47
C TYR A 598 -15.26 -7.51 -14.06
N ALA A 599 -14.33 -7.52 -13.09
CA ALA A 599 -14.67 -7.73 -11.69
C ALA A 599 -15.35 -6.47 -11.09
N ALA A 600 -14.84 -5.30 -11.42
CA ALA A 600 -15.36 -4.02 -10.92
C ALA A 600 -16.84 -3.78 -11.31
N ILE A 601 -17.26 -4.21 -12.50
CA ILE A 601 -18.64 -4.06 -12.99
C ILE A 601 -19.48 -5.34 -12.83
N GLY A 602 -18.99 -6.33 -12.08
CA GLY A 602 -19.73 -7.58 -11.77
C GLY A 602 -19.85 -8.58 -12.90
N ARG A 603 -19.19 -8.39 -14.06
CA ARG A 603 -19.17 -9.38 -15.17
C ARG A 603 -18.31 -10.59 -14.83
N TRP A 604 -17.38 -10.45 -13.93
CA TRP A 604 -16.61 -11.52 -13.34
C TRP A 604 -16.83 -11.44 -11.84
N SER A 605 -17.25 -12.53 -11.21
CA SER A 605 -17.53 -12.49 -9.78
C SER A 605 -16.26 -12.17 -9.00
N ALA A 606 -16.39 -11.44 -7.91
CA ALA A 606 -15.28 -11.14 -7.01
C ALA A 606 -14.56 -12.43 -6.60
N SER A 607 -15.32 -13.45 -6.26
CA SER A 607 -14.80 -14.77 -5.90
C SER A 607 -13.93 -15.40 -7.00
N SER A 608 -14.39 -15.38 -8.25
CA SER A 608 -13.62 -15.94 -9.37
C SER A 608 -12.38 -15.10 -9.70
N TYR A 609 -12.45 -13.78 -9.53
CA TYR A 609 -11.32 -12.87 -9.71
C TYR A 609 -10.24 -13.13 -8.64
N GLU A 610 -10.65 -13.18 -7.37
CA GLU A 610 -9.75 -13.49 -6.26
C GLU A 610 -9.15 -14.90 -6.37
N SER A 611 -9.94 -15.92 -6.72
CA SER A 611 -9.41 -17.28 -6.93
C SER A 611 -8.41 -17.36 -8.08
N ALA A 612 -8.55 -16.50 -9.10
CA ALA A 612 -7.59 -16.46 -10.19
C ALA A 612 -6.27 -15.78 -9.77
N ALA A 613 -6.35 -14.77 -8.91
CA ALA A 613 -5.23 -13.95 -8.49
C ALA A 613 -4.53 -14.46 -7.22
N LEU A 614 -5.27 -15.11 -6.33
CA LEU A 614 -4.82 -15.60 -5.03
C LEU A 614 -4.88 -17.13 -5.01
N PRO A 615 -3.78 -17.83 -5.32
CA PRO A 615 -3.79 -19.30 -5.38
C PRO A 615 -4.15 -19.95 -4.05
N GLU A 616 -3.85 -19.31 -2.91
CA GLU A 616 -4.15 -19.76 -1.55
C GLU A 616 -5.64 -19.66 -1.17
N ARG A 617 -6.43 -18.88 -1.90
CA ARG A 617 -7.82 -18.55 -1.55
C ARG A 617 -8.69 -19.79 -1.34
N GLU A 618 -8.60 -20.77 -2.22
CA GLU A 618 -9.43 -21.97 -2.14
C GLU A 618 -9.12 -22.78 -0.88
N ALA A 619 -7.84 -22.84 -0.51
CA ALA A 619 -7.40 -23.53 0.69
C ALA A 619 -7.82 -22.78 1.97
N LEU A 620 -7.77 -21.43 1.98
CA LEU A 620 -8.29 -20.62 3.08
C LEU A 620 -9.81 -20.77 3.25
N LEU A 621 -10.56 -20.82 2.15
CA LEU A 621 -12.00 -21.10 2.21
C LEU A 621 -12.30 -22.55 2.62
N ALA A 622 -11.46 -23.50 2.26
CA ALA A 622 -11.56 -24.87 2.74
C ALA A 622 -11.32 -24.94 4.25
N PHE A 623 -10.33 -24.20 4.77
CA PHE A 623 -10.14 -24.06 6.22
C PHE A 623 -11.42 -23.58 6.92
N ASN A 624 -12.07 -22.54 6.41
CA ASN A 624 -13.31 -22.03 7.00
C ASN A 624 -14.43 -23.06 7.04
N ARG A 625 -14.51 -23.93 6.02
CA ARG A 625 -15.56 -24.99 5.93
C ARG A 625 -15.25 -26.21 6.79
N LEU A 626 -13.98 -26.60 6.85
CA LEU A 626 -13.55 -27.86 7.47
C LEU A 626 -13.18 -27.69 8.95
N SER A 627 -12.81 -26.49 9.36
CA SER A 627 -12.39 -26.22 10.73
C SER A 627 -13.57 -25.89 11.64
N PRO A 628 -13.53 -26.31 12.92
CA PRO A 628 -14.55 -25.91 13.88
C PRO A 628 -14.49 -24.42 14.18
N PRO A 629 -15.57 -23.81 14.69
CA PRO A 629 -15.57 -22.42 15.15
C PRO A 629 -14.43 -22.18 16.17
N GLY A 630 -13.69 -21.08 15.99
CA GLY A 630 -12.57 -20.73 16.86
C GLY A 630 -11.25 -21.46 16.55
N ALA A 631 -11.22 -22.39 15.60
CA ALA A 631 -9.97 -22.98 15.14
C ALA A 631 -9.06 -21.92 14.54
N GLN A 632 -7.76 -22.10 14.71
CA GLN A 632 -6.73 -21.19 14.24
C GLN A 632 -5.78 -21.91 13.28
N VAL A 633 -5.33 -21.18 12.25
CA VAL A 633 -4.42 -21.67 11.22
C VAL A 633 -3.14 -20.84 11.23
N ALA A 634 -1.99 -21.52 11.19
CA ALA A 634 -0.74 -20.87 10.85
C ALA A 634 -0.50 -21.04 9.35
N THR A 635 -0.06 -19.97 8.69
CA THR A 635 0.07 -19.99 7.24
C THR A 635 1.35 -19.29 6.78
N SER A 636 1.95 -19.82 5.71
CA SER A 636 2.95 -19.11 4.92
C SER A 636 2.29 -18.27 3.82
N ALA A 637 0.99 -18.42 3.58
CA ALA A 637 0.24 -17.46 2.79
C ALA A 637 0.46 -16.10 3.42
N TYR A 638 0.91 -15.18 2.60
CA TYR A 638 0.93 -13.78 2.99
C TYR A 638 -0.46 -13.43 3.51
N GLU A 639 -0.55 -13.37 4.80
CA GLU A 639 -1.72 -13.36 5.63
C GLU A 639 -2.94 -12.72 4.99
N ARG A 640 -3.90 -13.55 4.69
CA ARG A 640 -5.19 -13.16 4.14
C ARG A 640 -6.24 -13.18 5.27
N GLY A 641 -5.90 -12.54 6.39
CA GLY A 641 -6.70 -12.55 7.61
C GLY A 641 -8.16 -12.24 7.41
N TRP A 642 -8.48 -11.45 6.41
CA TRP A 642 -9.85 -11.20 6.05
C TRP A 642 -10.56 -12.44 5.45
N LEU A 643 -9.85 -13.31 4.71
CA LEU A 643 -10.43 -14.54 4.16
C LEU A 643 -10.68 -15.60 5.24
N THR A 644 -9.93 -15.58 6.32
CA THR A 644 -10.08 -16.48 7.47
C THR A 644 -10.96 -15.91 8.57
N HIS A 645 -11.49 -14.71 8.39
CA HIS A 645 -12.21 -13.95 9.41
C HIS A 645 -11.37 -13.73 10.69
N GLY A 646 -10.09 -13.46 10.52
CA GLY A 646 -9.15 -13.21 11.63
C GLY A 646 -8.84 -14.46 12.46
N ARG A 647 -8.93 -15.65 11.89
CA ARG A 647 -8.53 -16.92 12.53
C ARG A 647 -7.14 -17.40 12.11
N ASP A 648 -6.48 -16.67 11.25
CA ASP A 648 -5.06 -16.85 10.93
C ASP A 648 -4.21 -16.27 12.04
N LEU A 649 -3.25 -17.02 12.52
CA LEU A 649 -2.43 -16.63 13.65
C LEU A 649 -1.02 -16.26 13.27
N TYR A 650 -0.53 -16.67 12.12
CA TYR A 650 0.89 -16.54 11.81
C TYR A 650 1.20 -16.44 10.34
N ASN A 651 2.12 -15.49 10.05
CA ASN A 651 2.96 -15.53 8.89
C ASN A 651 4.23 -16.33 9.19
N LEU A 652 4.28 -17.55 8.69
CA LEU A 652 5.44 -18.42 8.86
C LEU A 652 6.71 -17.93 8.16
N HIS A 653 6.62 -16.89 7.30
CA HIS A 653 7.75 -16.32 6.58
C HIS A 653 8.52 -15.26 7.37
N TYR A 654 7.81 -14.37 8.06
CA TYR A 654 8.41 -13.22 8.70
C TYR A 654 8.53 -13.37 10.21
N GLU A 655 7.76 -14.27 10.78
CA GLU A 655 7.68 -14.45 12.21
C GLU A 655 7.85 -15.92 12.51
N PRO A 656 9.10 -16.40 12.73
CA PRO A 656 9.26 -17.71 13.30
C PRO A 656 8.59 -17.66 14.67
N VAL A 657 7.31 -17.84 14.64
CA VAL A 657 6.43 -18.12 15.75
C VAL A 657 6.84 -17.41 17.05
N PRO A 658 6.65 -16.09 17.17
CA PRO A 658 6.97 -15.38 18.41
C PRO A 658 6.35 -16.05 19.63
N LEU A 659 5.21 -16.69 19.45
CA LEU A 659 4.52 -17.39 20.55
C LEU A 659 5.15 -18.73 20.88
N MET A 660 5.82 -19.43 19.97
CA MET A 660 6.59 -20.63 20.32
C MET A 660 7.85 -20.27 21.09
N GLU A 661 8.54 -19.19 20.72
CA GLU A 661 9.69 -18.70 21.47
C GLU A 661 9.34 -18.15 22.86
N LEU A 662 8.10 -17.70 23.07
CA LEU A 662 7.62 -17.36 24.41
C LEU A 662 7.57 -18.55 25.36
N ARG A 663 7.61 -19.77 24.82
CA ARG A 663 7.61 -21.02 25.59
C ARG A 663 8.98 -21.63 25.77
N GLY A 664 9.97 -21.18 25.01
CA GLY A 664 11.32 -21.75 25.07
C GLY A 664 12.07 -21.66 23.75
N PRO A 665 13.15 -22.36 23.58
CA PRO A 665 13.86 -22.45 22.33
C PRO A 665 12.99 -23.05 21.24
N LEU A 666 13.23 -22.67 19.99
CA LEU A 666 12.52 -23.22 18.84
C LEU A 666 12.56 -24.75 18.85
N PRO A 667 11.44 -25.41 18.53
CA PRO A 667 11.34 -26.84 18.56
C PRO A 667 12.35 -27.49 17.60
N THR A 668 12.99 -28.54 18.07
CA THR A 668 14.02 -29.27 17.31
C THR A 668 13.47 -30.52 16.62
N ASN A 669 12.24 -30.91 16.96
CA ASN A 669 11.55 -32.06 16.37
C ASN A 669 10.04 -31.82 16.21
N GLY A 670 9.40 -32.67 15.43
CA GLY A 670 7.98 -32.55 15.10
C GLY A 670 7.03 -32.71 16.29
N ASP A 671 7.36 -33.55 17.27
CA ASP A 671 6.51 -33.77 18.46
C ASP A 671 6.51 -32.53 19.36
N GLN A 672 7.67 -31.91 19.56
CA GLN A 672 7.77 -30.65 20.29
C GLN A 672 7.06 -29.52 19.56
N ALA A 673 7.27 -29.42 18.25
CA ALA A 673 6.59 -28.42 17.42
C ALA A 673 5.07 -28.57 17.47
N TYR A 674 4.56 -29.82 17.44
CA TYR A 674 3.15 -30.09 17.61
C TYR A 674 2.63 -29.63 18.98
N ALA A 675 3.33 -30.00 20.06
CA ALA A 675 2.94 -29.62 21.41
C ALA A 675 2.89 -28.09 21.57
N ASP A 676 3.89 -27.38 21.06
CA ASP A 676 3.99 -25.93 21.15
C ASP A 676 2.91 -25.22 20.31
N LEU A 677 2.67 -25.67 19.08
CA LEU A 677 1.60 -25.15 18.22
C LEU A 677 0.23 -25.36 18.87
N ARG A 678 -0.04 -26.57 19.37
CA ARG A 678 -1.31 -26.87 20.04
C ARG A 678 -1.51 -26.06 21.30
N ALA A 679 -0.44 -25.81 22.05
CA ALA A 679 -0.51 -25.06 23.29
C ALA A 679 -0.81 -23.55 23.08
N ILE A 680 -0.49 -23.01 21.90
CA ILE A 680 -0.86 -21.64 21.50
C ILE A 680 -2.19 -21.61 20.71
N GLY A 681 -2.88 -22.74 20.57
CA GLY A 681 -4.20 -22.83 19.94
C GLY A 681 -4.18 -23.17 18.45
N ILE A 682 -3.00 -23.32 17.83
CA ILE A 682 -2.91 -23.68 16.41
C ILE A 682 -3.23 -25.16 16.22
N GLY A 683 -4.25 -25.42 15.44
CA GLY A 683 -4.64 -26.79 15.08
C GLY A 683 -4.55 -27.09 13.60
N TRP A 684 -4.19 -26.09 12.80
CA TRP A 684 -4.15 -26.18 11.36
C TRP A 684 -2.92 -25.46 10.80
N LEU A 685 -2.40 -25.97 9.69
CA LEU A 685 -1.31 -25.36 8.92
C LEU A 685 -1.74 -25.23 7.48
N LEU A 686 -1.49 -24.06 6.89
CA LEU A 686 -1.66 -23.81 5.47
C LEU A 686 -0.32 -23.36 4.89
N VAL A 687 0.26 -24.19 4.05
CA VAL A 687 1.61 -24.00 3.54
C VAL A 687 1.69 -24.34 2.07
N THR A 688 2.65 -23.73 1.38
CA THR A 688 3.01 -24.10 0.02
C THR A 688 3.97 -25.27 0.03
N GLU A 689 4.09 -25.91 -1.12
CA GLU A 689 5.13 -26.90 -1.36
C GLU A 689 6.53 -26.27 -1.19
N ALA A 690 6.71 -25.04 -1.66
CA ALA A 690 7.97 -24.30 -1.50
C ALA A 690 8.34 -24.12 -0.03
N ASP A 691 7.41 -23.77 0.85
CA ASP A 691 7.67 -23.61 2.29
C ASP A 691 8.09 -24.91 2.94
N ARG A 692 7.51 -26.03 2.53
CA ARG A 692 7.90 -27.36 3.01
C ARG A 692 9.32 -27.72 2.57
N LEU A 693 9.71 -27.33 1.35
CA LEU A 693 11.02 -27.64 0.77
C LEU A 693 12.14 -26.73 1.29
N GLN A 694 11.84 -25.46 1.53
CA GLN A 694 12.83 -24.51 2.01
C GLN A 694 13.25 -24.74 3.46
N ASN A 695 12.54 -25.63 4.18
CA ASN A 695 12.87 -25.99 5.55
C ASN A 695 12.94 -24.79 6.53
N GLN A 696 12.21 -23.72 6.21
CA GLN A 696 12.15 -22.54 7.07
C GLN A 696 10.70 -22.26 7.46
N PRO A 697 10.41 -22.34 8.73
CA PRO A 697 11.25 -22.82 9.82
C PRO A 697 11.40 -24.37 9.78
N GLY A 698 12.59 -24.88 10.14
CA GLY A 698 12.96 -26.30 9.99
C GLY A 698 12.01 -27.30 10.64
N TYR A 699 11.36 -26.93 11.74
CA TYR A 699 10.37 -27.76 12.43
C TYR A 699 9.06 -27.95 11.63
N LEU A 700 8.78 -27.06 10.66
CA LEU A 700 7.51 -27.11 9.90
C LEU A 700 7.38 -28.41 9.10
N SER A 701 8.43 -28.79 8.39
CA SER A 701 8.45 -30.06 7.64
C SER A 701 8.29 -31.27 8.59
N GLU A 702 8.92 -31.21 9.74
CA GLU A 702 8.82 -32.31 10.71
C GLU A 702 7.44 -32.42 11.32
N VAL A 703 6.82 -31.32 11.76
CA VAL A 703 5.47 -31.36 12.32
C VAL A 703 4.44 -31.80 11.29
N ILE A 704 4.60 -31.40 10.04
CA ILE A 704 3.73 -31.86 8.96
C ILE A 704 3.89 -33.36 8.74
N THR A 705 5.12 -33.84 8.70
CA THR A 705 5.42 -35.27 8.49
C THR A 705 4.94 -36.14 9.64
N THR A 706 5.07 -35.66 10.89
CA THR A 706 4.76 -36.45 12.08
C THR A 706 3.31 -36.30 12.55
N HIS A 707 2.72 -35.12 12.41
CA HIS A 707 1.41 -34.77 12.95
C HIS A 707 0.42 -34.19 11.94
N GLY A 708 0.87 -33.91 10.70
CA GLY A 708 0.05 -33.28 9.68
C GLY A 708 -0.87 -34.31 8.99
N ARG A 709 -2.16 -34.07 9.02
CA ARG A 709 -3.12 -34.76 8.16
C ARG A 709 -3.61 -33.81 7.11
N ILE A 710 -3.39 -34.10 5.83
CA ILE A 710 -3.87 -33.27 4.75
C ILE A 710 -5.40 -33.33 4.67
N GLU A 711 -6.05 -32.20 4.70
CA GLU A 711 -7.51 -32.08 4.61
C GLU A 711 -7.94 -31.45 3.27
N PHE A 712 -7.08 -30.67 2.65
CA PHE A 712 -7.35 -30.03 1.37
C PHE A 712 -6.05 -29.64 0.66
N SER A 713 -6.04 -29.70 -0.68
CA SER A 713 -4.93 -29.25 -1.51
C SER A 713 -5.48 -28.60 -2.77
N ALA A 714 -4.97 -27.42 -3.11
CA ALA A 714 -5.29 -26.74 -4.36
C ALA A 714 -4.20 -25.76 -4.74
N ARG A 715 -3.82 -25.72 -6.02
CA ARG A 715 -2.89 -24.75 -6.62
C ARG A 715 -1.55 -24.62 -5.89
N GLY A 716 -0.99 -25.73 -5.41
CA GLY A 716 0.28 -25.74 -4.67
C GLY A 716 0.15 -25.32 -3.20
N TRP A 717 -1.06 -25.13 -2.69
CA TRP A 717 -1.35 -24.87 -1.30
C TRP A 717 -1.98 -26.07 -0.63
N ASP A 718 -1.43 -26.48 0.51
CA ASP A 718 -1.91 -27.62 1.29
C ASP A 718 -2.36 -27.19 2.67
N LEU A 719 -3.56 -27.61 3.02
CA LEU A 719 -4.17 -27.41 4.32
C LEU A 719 -4.03 -28.67 5.15
N TYR A 720 -3.27 -28.60 6.23
CA TYR A 720 -3.07 -29.69 7.18
C TYR A 720 -3.85 -29.43 8.46
N ARG A 721 -4.46 -30.49 8.96
CA ARG A 721 -4.93 -30.56 10.33
C ARG A 721 -3.87 -31.22 11.21
N LEU A 722 -3.51 -30.59 12.34
CA LEU A 722 -2.60 -31.19 13.31
C LEU A 722 -3.34 -32.18 14.22
N VAL A 723 -2.89 -33.44 14.25
CA VAL A 723 -3.50 -34.55 14.99
C VAL A 723 -2.52 -35.13 16.00
N ALA A 724 -3.03 -35.57 17.18
CA ALA A 724 -2.19 -36.09 18.27
C ALA A 724 -1.50 -37.41 17.93
N ARG A 725 -2.10 -38.20 17.07
CA ARG A 725 -1.53 -39.44 16.54
C ARG A 725 -1.64 -39.39 15.04
N PRO A 726 -0.54 -39.07 14.35
CA PRO A 726 -0.55 -39.16 12.91
C PRO A 726 -0.81 -40.59 12.47
N PRO A 727 -1.43 -40.83 11.32
CA PRO A 727 -1.23 -42.09 10.65
C PRO A 727 0.29 -42.21 10.47
N VAL A 728 0.89 -43.21 11.07
CA VAL A 728 2.33 -43.47 10.94
C VAL A 728 2.61 -43.51 9.44
N PRO A 729 3.42 -42.61 8.88
CA PRO A 729 3.89 -42.82 7.53
C PRO A 729 4.67 -44.12 7.63
N THR A 730 4.15 -45.16 7.05
CA THR A 730 4.97 -46.35 6.85
C THR A 730 5.98 -45.92 5.78
N PRO A 731 7.26 -45.78 6.11
CA PRO A 731 8.23 -45.57 5.07
C PRO A 731 8.11 -46.78 4.18
N LEU A 732 7.63 -46.61 2.96
CA LEU A 732 7.88 -47.59 1.93
C LEU A 732 9.38 -47.47 1.62
N THR A 733 10.21 -47.97 2.51
CA THR A 733 11.52 -48.38 2.10
C THR A 733 11.25 -49.44 1.04
N ALA A 734 11.53 -49.05 -0.20
CA ALA A 734 11.33 -49.97 -1.34
C ALA A 734 12.11 -51.27 -1.19
N CYS A 735 12.84 -51.42 -0.07
CA CYS A 735 13.63 -52.55 0.31
C CYS A 735 12.91 -53.61 1.18
N ASP A 736 11.81 -53.26 1.83
CA ASP A 736 11.19 -54.12 2.84
C ASP A 736 9.97 -54.95 2.34
N ARG A 737 9.60 -54.90 1.08
CA ARG A 737 8.59 -55.79 0.52
C ARG A 737 9.24 -57.03 -0.11
N PRO A 738 8.84 -58.21 0.27
CA PRO A 738 9.11 -59.35 -0.55
C PRO A 738 8.32 -59.18 -1.84
N SER A 739 8.93 -58.76 -2.89
CA SER A 739 8.28 -58.42 -4.13
C SER A 739 8.53 -59.39 -5.23
N ARG A 740 7.50 -59.66 -6.00
CA ARG A 740 7.65 -60.30 -7.32
C ARG A 740 8.03 -59.28 -8.45
N VAL A 741 8.08 -57.99 -8.24
CA VAL A 741 8.22 -57.02 -9.35
C VAL A 741 8.89 -55.66 -8.98
N VAL A 742 9.75 -55.51 -7.99
CA VAL A 742 10.39 -54.24 -7.71
C VAL A 742 11.89 -54.30 -7.96
N PRO A 743 12.45 -53.38 -8.80
CA PRO A 743 13.90 -53.27 -8.99
C PRO A 743 14.60 -52.91 -7.68
N PRO A 744 15.94 -53.19 -7.57
CA PRO A 744 16.66 -52.99 -6.33
C PRO A 744 16.65 -51.53 -5.89
N CYS A 745 16.70 -51.36 -4.55
CA CYS A 745 16.81 -50.06 -3.93
C CYS A 745 17.98 -49.24 -4.52
N TRP A 746 17.80 -47.95 -4.57
CA TRP A 746 18.90 -47.06 -4.92
C TRP A 746 19.94 -47.04 -3.79
N ALA A 747 20.94 -47.88 -3.86
CA ALA A 747 22.01 -47.92 -2.89
C ALA A 747 23.33 -47.52 -3.55
N GLY A 748 23.97 -46.50 -2.99
CA GLY A 748 25.31 -46.06 -3.29
C GLY A 748 25.44 -44.94 -4.32
N PRO A 749 26.57 -44.18 -4.27
CA PRO A 749 26.83 -43.10 -5.21
C PRO A 749 27.04 -43.64 -6.60
N ARG A 750 26.41 -43.04 -7.62
CA ARG A 750 26.65 -43.32 -9.00
C ARG A 750 27.10 -42.06 -9.73
N THR A 751 28.40 -41.97 -9.98
CA THR A 751 28.96 -41.07 -10.98
C THR A 751 29.15 -41.89 -12.26
N ALA A 752 28.76 -41.37 -13.38
CA ALA A 752 29.17 -41.95 -14.68
C ALA A 752 30.69 -41.81 -14.82
N LYS A 753 31.36 -42.84 -15.26
CA LYS A 753 32.76 -42.74 -15.65
C LYS A 753 32.86 -41.69 -16.76
N GLY A 754 33.41 -40.52 -16.43
CA GLY A 754 33.51 -39.38 -17.35
C GLY A 754 32.88 -38.08 -16.87
N GLY A 755 32.35 -38.05 -15.64
CA GLY A 755 31.90 -36.80 -14.98
C GLY A 755 30.58 -36.21 -15.46
N LEU A 756 29.81 -36.88 -16.31
CA LEU A 756 28.48 -36.45 -16.70
C LEU A 756 27.40 -36.99 -15.70
N PRO A 757 26.47 -36.14 -15.27
CA PRO A 757 25.39 -36.58 -14.40
C PRO A 757 24.45 -37.57 -15.09
N VAL A 758 24.16 -38.68 -14.45
CA VAL A 758 23.20 -39.67 -14.93
C VAL A 758 21.87 -39.51 -14.22
N SER A 759 20.81 -39.23 -14.97
CA SER A 759 19.46 -39.19 -14.41
C SER A 759 19.05 -40.56 -13.87
N MET A 760 18.47 -40.57 -12.67
CA MET A 760 17.91 -41.77 -12.05
C MET A 760 16.40 -41.76 -12.24
N THR A 761 15.87 -42.81 -12.85
CA THR A 761 14.45 -42.96 -13.10
C THR A 761 13.91 -44.15 -12.33
N ARG A 762 12.74 -43.98 -11.71
CA ARG A 762 12.03 -45.06 -11.04
C ARG A 762 10.52 -44.96 -11.19
N VAL A 763 9.86 -46.04 -11.48
CA VAL A 763 8.41 -46.17 -11.46
C VAL A 763 7.99 -46.65 -10.09
N VAL A 764 7.03 -45.92 -9.47
CA VAL A 764 6.43 -46.29 -8.19
C VAL A 764 4.92 -46.35 -8.31
N PRO A 765 4.23 -47.31 -7.69
CA PRO A 765 2.78 -47.30 -7.62
C PRO A 765 2.32 -46.08 -6.82
N ALA A 766 1.30 -45.41 -7.32
CA ALA A 766 0.72 -44.21 -6.67
C ALA A 766 -0.80 -44.28 -6.82
N CYS A 767 -1.54 -43.85 -5.81
CA CYS A 767 -2.99 -43.80 -5.80
C CYS A 767 -3.51 -42.37 -5.88
N PRO A 768 -4.71 -42.14 -6.43
CA PRO A 768 -5.33 -40.83 -6.44
C PRO A 768 -5.39 -40.23 -5.03
N GLY A 769 -4.84 -38.99 -4.88
CA GLY A 769 -4.75 -38.32 -3.60
C GLY A 769 -3.63 -38.79 -2.67
N GLU A 770 -2.81 -39.74 -3.09
CA GLU A 770 -1.61 -40.13 -2.36
C GLU A 770 -0.50 -39.11 -2.59
N ILE A 771 0.27 -38.81 -1.55
CA ILE A 771 1.40 -37.92 -1.66
C ILE A 771 2.69 -38.75 -1.68
N LEU A 772 3.40 -38.64 -2.79
CA LEU A 772 4.74 -39.21 -2.87
C LEU A 772 5.74 -38.25 -2.20
N VAL A 773 6.58 -38.79 -1.35
CA VAL A 773 7.66 -38.05 -0.68
C VAL A 773 8.98 -38.63 -1.16
N LEU A 774 9.70 -37.81 -1.94
CA LEU A 774 11.06 -38.14 -2.37
C LEU A 774 12.06 -37.38 -1.49
N THR A 775 12.98 -38.10 -0.86
CA THR A 775 14.09 -37.53 -0.12
C THR A 775 15.38 -37.78 -0.89
N VAL A 776 16.06 -36.74 -1.31
CA VAL A 776 17.34 -36.82 -2.04
C VAL A 776 18.41 -36.21 -1.17
N SER A 777 19.45 -36.97 -0.86
CA SER A 777 20.66 -36.47 -0.20
C SER A 777 21.78 -36.38 -1.23
N GLN A 778 22.44 -35.23 -1.29
CA GLN A 778 23.51 -34.97 -2.24
C GLN A 778 24.74 -34.37 -1.57
N ALA A 779 25.91 -34.68 -2.10
CA ALA A 779 27.17 -34.06 -1.77
C ALA A 779 27.59 -33.12 -2.91
N GLY A 780 28.14 -31.97 -2.57
CA GLY A 780 28.55 -30.96 -3.56
C GLY A 780 28.01 -29.57 -3.24
N PRO A 781 28.19 -28.60 -4.12
CA PRO A 781 27.70 -27.25 -3.92
C PRO A 781 26.16 -27.26 -3.72
N PRO A 782 25.60 -26.35 -2.91
CA PRO A 782 24.19 -26.34 -2.57
C PRO A 782 23.36 -25.85 -3.76
N ALA A 783 23.07 -26.76 -4.66
CA ALA A 783 22.17 -26.53 -5.77
C ALA A 783 21.15 -27.68 -5.82
N ALA A 784 19.89 -27.33 -5.88
CA ALA A 784 18.81 -28.34 -5.91
C ALA A 784 18.88 -29.10 -7.24
N SER A 785 19.02 -30.43 -7.16
CA SER A 785 18.91 -31.28 -8.34
C SER A 785 17.49 -31.24 -8.89
N PRO A 786 17.27 -31.02 -10.19
CA PRO A 786 15.95 -31.10 -10.79
C PRO A 786 15.33 -32.47 -10.58
N VAL A 787 14.12 -32.49 -10.07
CA VAL A 787 13.31 -33.71 -9.93
C VAL A 787 12.03 -33.53 -10.71
N LEU A 788 11.73 -34.50 -11.53
CA LEU A 788 10.47 -34.62 -12.26
C LEU A 788 9.71 -35.82 -11.72
N ILE A 789 8.47 -35.59 -11.32
CA ILE A 789 7.54 -36.65 -10.95
C ILE A 789 6.39 -36.60 -11.96
N HIS A 790 6.29 -37.62 -12.79
CA HIS A 790 5.26 -37.74 -13.80
C HIS A 790 4.26 -38.82 -13.39
N PHE A 791 3.02 -38.44 -13.19
CA PHE A 791 1.94 -39.37 -12.86
C PHE A 791 1.25 -39.85 -14.14
N ASN A 792 0.95 -41.14 -14.25
CA ASN A 792 0.24 -41.69 -15.42
C ASN A 792 -1.20 -41.18 -15.59
N GLY A 793 -1.73 -40.41 -14.64
CA GLY A 793 -3.03 -39.74 -14.69
C GLY A 793 -2.98 -38.24 -15.02
N GLY A 794 -1.81 -37.70 -15.33
CA GLY A 794 -1.62 -36.29 -15.65
C GLY A 794 -0.25 -35.76 -15.23
N ASP A 795 0.16 -34.63 -15.80
CA ASP A 795 1.46 -34.02 -15.52
C ASP A 795 1.46 -33.21 -14.23
N ALA A 796 2.36 -33.54 -13.30
CA ALA A 796 2.73 -32.66 -12.20
C ALA A 796 4.21 -32.30 -12.34
N ALA A 797 4.49 -31.10 -12.83
CA ALA A 797 5.83 -30.56 -12.84
C ALA A 797 6.15 -30.00 -11.46
N VAL A 798 7.23 -30.50 -10.84
CA VAL A 798 7.74 -29.96 -9.58
C VAL A 798 8.97 -29.13 -9.90
N SER A 799 8.90 -27.82 -9.75
CA SER A 799 10.06 -26.92 -9.81
C SER A 799 10.65 -26.74 -8.42
N THR A 800 11.95 -26.95 -8.31
CA THR A 800 12.70 -26.78 -7.05
C THR A 800 13.51 -25.48 -7.09
N GLN A 801 13.43 -24.68 -6.00
CA GLN A 801 14.35 -23.56 -5.78
C GLN A 801 15.52 -23.97 -4.87
N PRO A 802 16.73 -23.44 -5.08
CA PRO A 802 17.92 -23.83 -4.31
C PRO A 802 17.89 -23.26 -2.89
N GLY A 803 18.12 -24.10 -1.89
CA GLY A 803 18.35 -23.73 -0.48
C GLY A 803 19.84 -23.68 -0.12
N GLN A 804 20.24 -22.81 0.79
CA GLN A 804 21.63 -22.69 1.25
C GLN A 804 21.91 -23.69 2.39
N ALA A 805 22.92 -24.55 2.23
CA ALA A 805 23.53 -25.32 3.34
C ALA A 805 25.02 -25.58 3.09
N THR A 806 25.79 -25.65 4.17
CA THR A 806 27.25 -25.58 4.14
C THR A 806 27.99 -26.91 3.98
N THR A 807 27.36 -28.07 4.20
CA THR A 807 27.98 -29.38 3.99
C THR A 807 26.91 -30.47 3.92
N GLY A 808 26.62 -30.93 2.72
CA GLY A 808 25.67 -32.03 2.49
C GLY A 808 24.20 -31.58 2.54
N PHE A 809 23.52 -31.62 1.41
CA PHE A 809 22.14 -31.14 1.25
C PHE A 809 21.19 -32.34 1.18
N THR A 810 20.14 -32.31 2.00
CA THR A 810 19.05 -33.26 1.89
C THR A 810 17.79 -32.52 1.43
N GLN A 811 17.29 -32.91 0.26
CA GLN A 811 16.07 -32.34 -0.32
C GLN A 811 14.92 -33.32 -0.16
N ARG A 812 13.77 -32.86 0.34
CA ARG A 812 12.53 -33.60 0.32
C ARG A 812 11.56 -32.98 -0.65
N ILE A 813 10.92 -33.78 -1.47
CA ILE A 813 10.00 -33.37 -2.52
C ILE A 813 8.70 -34.12 -2.31
N TYR A 814 7.61 -33.41 -2.39
CA TYR A 814 6.27 -33.94 -2.20
C TYR A 814 5.47 -33.72 -3.48
N ALA A 815 4.79 -34.73 -3.94
CA ALA A 815 3.91 -34.64 -5.09
C ALA A 815 2.60 -35.42 -4.84
N THR A 816 1.47 -34.74 -5.05
CA THR A 816 0.15 -35.36 -4.87
C THR A 816 -0.30 -36.02 -6.15
N ALA A 817 -0.65 -37.28 -6.05
CA ALA A 817 -1.14 -38.05 -7.19
C ALA A 817 -2.55 -37.55 -7.63
N PRO A 818 -2.72 -37.10 -8.88
CA PRO A 818 -4.02 -36.68 -9.40
C PRO A 818 -5.04 -37.83 -9.48
N PRO A 819 -6.34 -37.53 -9.67
CA PRO A 819 -7.37 -38.54 -9.91
C PRO A 819 -7.02 -39.41 -11.13
N GLY A 820 -7.22 -40.69 -10.99
CA GLY A 820 -6.90 -41.67 -12.04
C GLY A 820 -5.46 -42.19 -12.06
N THR A 821 -4.60 -41.72 -11.18
CA THR A 821 -3.21 -42.18 -11.08
C THR A 821 -3.14 -43.59 -10.54
N THR A 822 -2.34 -44.45 -11.19
CA THR A 822 -1.99 -45.80 -10.71
C THR A 822 -0.51 -45.99 -10.52
N SER A 823 0.31 -45.14 -11.15
CA SER A 823 1.79 -45.10 -11.01
C SER A 823 2.37 -43.73 -11.22
N ALA A 824 3.59 -43.52 -10.75
CA ALA A 824 4.38 -42.34 -11.00
C ALA A 824 5.79 -42.70 -11.42
N ASP A 825 6.29 -41.99 -12.43
CA ASP A 825 7.68 -42.02 -12.84
C ASP A 825 8.46 -40.88 -12.13
N VAL A 826 9.41 -41.24 -11.30
CA VAL A 826 10.23 -40.31 -10.55
C VAL A 826 11.61 -40.25 -11.19
N ILE A 827 11.97 -39.09 -11.68
CA ILE A 827 13.24 -38.82 -12.35
C ILE A 827 14.03 -37.79 -11.55
N VAL A 828 15.23 -38.18 -11.11
CA VAL A 828 16.17 -37.28 -10.42
C VAL A 828 17.36 -37.03 -11.33
N SER A 829 17.58 -35.79 -11.70
CA SER A 829 18.68 -35.36 -12.58
C SER A 829 19.71 -34.56 -11.77
N PRO A 830 20.87 -35.16 -11.42
CA PRO A 830 21.89 -34.41 -10.68
C PRO A 830 22.48 -33.31 -11.55
N LEU A 831 22.78 -32.17 -10.92
CA LEU A 831 23.46 -31.07 -11.59
C LEU A 831 24.93 -31.38 -11.77
N PRO A 832 25.63 -30.75 -12.73
CA PRO A 832 27.06 -30.90 -12.90
C PRO A 832 27.81 -30.57 -11.61
N GLY A 833 28.69 -31.50 -11.16
CA GLY A 833 29.44 -31.34 -9.92
C GLY A 833 28.71 -31.74 -8.64
N THR A 834 27.47 -32.23 -8.71
CA THR A 834 26.78 -32.81 -7.58
C THR A 834 26.76 -34.35 -7.63
N GLU A 835 26.88 -34.96 -6.46
CA GLU A 835 26.78 -36.41 -6.30
C GLU A 835 25.55 -36.73 -5.43
N ILE A 836 24.63 -37.57 -5.91
CA ILE A 836 23.49 -38.02 -5.13
C ILE A 836 23.95 -39.15 -4.22
N SER A 837 24.04 -38.89 -2.93
CA SER A 837 24.46 -39.90 -1.94
C SER A 837 23.35 -40.87 -1.58
N SER A 838 22.11 -40.43 -1.57
CA SER A 838 20.95 -41.30 -1.41
C SER A 838 19.68 -40.68 -1.95
N ALA A 839 18.73 -41.50 -2.38
CA ALA A 839 17.37 -41.10 -2.69
C ALA A 839 16.38 -42.15 -2.12
N THR A 840 15.40 -41.68 -1.38
CA THR A 840 14.35 -42.53 -0.82
C THR A 840 12.98 -42.00 -1.23
N ILE A 841 12.05 -42.90 -1.54
CA ILE A 841 10.68 -42.56 -1.87
C ILE A 841 9.76 -43.17 -0.79
N GLY A 842 8.92 -42.32 -0.22
CA GLY A 842 7.87 -42.68 0.70
C GLY A 842 6.52 -42.17 0.22
N THR A 843 5.45 -42.59 0.88
CA THR A 843 4.10 -42.10 0.58
C THR A 843 3.44 -41.58 1.87
N LEU A 844 2.66 -40.50 1.72
CA LEU A 844 1.78 -39.99 2.77
C LEU A 844 0.34 -40.01 2.27
N GLY A 845 -0.60 -40.55 3.03
CA GLY A 845 -2.02 -40.53 2.69
C GLY A 845 -2.72 -41.90 2.69
N LYS A 846 -3.91 -41.97 2.07
CA LYS A 846 -4.68 -43.22 2.00
C LYS A 846 -3.91 -44.28 1.21
N ARG A 847 -3.70 -45.43 1.83
CA ARG A 847 -3.18 -46.59 1.09
C ARG A 847 -4.20 -47.00 0.04
N CYS A 848 -3.75 -47.36 -1.18
CA CYS A 848 -4.54 -48.12 -2.09
C CYS A 848 -4.91 -49.42 -1.37
N GLN A 849 -6.17 -49.68 -1.19
CA GLN A 849 -6.62 -51.04 -0.87
C GLN A 849 -6.37 -51.85 -2.14
N SER A 850 -5.52 -52.86 -2.02
CA SER A 850 -5.19 -53.81 -3.09
C SER A 850 -6.41 -54.70 -3.40
#